data_e24e78e556c4094286c1c0aeb811f83f
#
_entry.id   e24e78e556c4094286c1c0aeb811f83f
#
_cell.length_a   1.000
_cell.length_b   1.000
_cell.length_c   1.000
_cell.angle_alpha   90.00
_cell.angle_beta   90.00
_cell.angle_gamma   90.00
#
_symmetry.space_group_name_H-M   'P 1'
#
loop_
_entity.id
_entity.type
_entity.pdbx_description
1 polymer ?
#
loop_
_entity_poly.entity_id
_entity_poly.type
_entity_poly.pdbx_seq_one_letter_code
_entity_poly.pdbx_strand_id
1 'polypeptide(L)'
;MLKRASASLLSPKKAKKARIGNQPTIRSFFASSSTTKQDDTEGSQVEVIDLCLSDEYEDQKRSSPSTVPTKGRPESAKLNPRLSLSTNDAPHEVKPSNKFDNCKPLDLNANPLLFTPNLSVDPLEFPLLSCPWDTNSPAPYAFLTHTLVTLSSTRSRTSITNTLVNTLRLLIRYDAHRSLLPALYLLTNSLSPSYEGVELNVGPSAINKAIQSVSGISPVTLRSMFHKLGKSPYLLLCRLLTWFSMVGDPGDVAFAAKSSIRTLRPAPPLQLASVHARLLTISSLKGEASAKNRQSIIEQLLVAAKGEEVRYLVRTLSLNLRVGAVRTTILNALGRALFLTPPSGEEPKGLGELRGQEEGEKKKKGRTKDKGNAVGQKMVDAEALVRQVYVRHPHFGHIVDTALKSGLEGLSDGVQLTVGIPLHPTLGSPTRSLDEIYDRLGDLAFTAEFKYDGQRVQVHASRDTEKVTVRLFSRHLEDMTQKYPDIVHMVQTLMTRSKAIDSFILDAEVVAEDPHTGEIRRFQELSNRPRKDVNLKDVKVVVCVYAFDLMYLNGEVLLDKPFRERRRLLREWLPPLVPEDPFCSRFAHTESVESEDGREVVEEFWERAVASQCEGLMIKLLDSEEVLEAAGQTDGPRKKKNKGRRKPLPATYEPDKRTSTWLKLKKDYVDGLGDSLDLVPIGGWHGIGRKAGWWSPILLGLWDARAGEFVGVCKCMSGFSDEFYKTLNERYSEEAGTCSKIPYADVNTGGLIPPAWFKPSEVWEIKAADITLSPISQASKGLVAGDRGLSLRFPRFIRVREDKALSDASTPEFLASLWRKQEGKGGGADEGDLVDVSSEEELTENDELE
;
A
#
# COMPACT_ATOMS: atom_id res chain seq x y z
N MET A 1 37.61 56.85 -39.37
CA MET A 1 37.71 56.79 -40.83
C MET A 1 36.86 55.60 -41.25
N LEU A 2 35.68 55.83 -41.73
CA LEU A 2 35.18 55.88 -43.10
C LEU A 2 35.51 54.56 -43.87
N LYS A 3 34.59 53.81 -44.38
CA LYS A 3 33.50 54.07 -45.30
C LYS A 3 32.44 52.98 -45.42
N ARG A 4 31.29 53.40 -45.68
CA ARG A 4 30.07 52.75 -46.21
C ARG A 4 30.25 52.15 -47.59
N ALA A 5 29.43 51.11 -47.92
CA ALA A 5 28.64 50.94 -49.16
C ALA A 5 27.77 49.70 -48.97
N SER A 6 26.53 49.79 -48.89
CA SER A 6 25.34 49.99 -49.74
C SER A 6 25.01 48.79 -50.65
N ALA A 7 23.95 48.11 -50.34
CA ALA A 7 22.78 47.63 -51.06
C ALA A 7 22.88 46.85 -52.38
N SER A 8 22.21 45.70 -52.44
CA SER A 8 21.18 45.51 -53.48
C SER A 8 20.27 44.31 -53.16
N LEU A 9 19.01 44.50 -53.38
CA LEU A 9 17.85 43.62 -53.28
C LEU A 9 17.92 42.41 -54.20
N LEU A 10 17.57 41.24 -53.73
CA LEU A 10 16.95 40.15 -54.51
C LEU A 10 16.03 39.36 -53.63
N SER A 11 14.73 39.34 -53.96
CA SER A 11 13.67 38.63 -53.32
C SER A 11 13.81 37.08 -53.35
N PRO A 12 13.45 36.33 -52.35
CA PRO A 12 13.49 34.88 -52.40
C PRO A 12 12.18 34.29 -52.93
N LYS A 13 12.34 33.28 -53.77
CA LYS A 13 11.27 32.42 -54.32
C LYS A 13 10.61 31.64 -53.19
N LYS A 14 9.23 31.60 -53.29
CA LYS A 14 8.33 30.79 -52.44
C LYS A 14 8.72 29.32 -52.47
N ALA A 15 9.18 28.79 -51.33
CA ALA A 15 9.21 27.36 -51.03
C ALA A 15 7.85 26.95 -50.47
N LYS A 16 7.27 25.88 -51.03
CA LYS A 16 6.03 25.27 -50.58
C LYS A 16 6.25 24.68 -49.18
N LYS A 17 5.55 25.23 -48.15
CA LYS A 17 5.37 24.61 -46.87
C LYS A 17 4.52 23.33 -47.03
N ALA A 18 5.11 22.19 -46.70
CA ALA A 18 4.38 20.98 -46.40
C ALA A 18 3.46 21.25 -45.19
N ARG A 19 2.18 20.92 -45.31
CA ARG A 19 1.23 20.98 -44.20
C ARG A 19 1.66 19.93 -43.13
N ILE A 20 2.20 20.40 -42.04
CA ILE A 20 2.24 19.63 -40.80
C ILE A 20 0.80 19.63 -40.28
N GLY A 21 0.24 18.42 -40.09
CA GLY A 21 -1.10 18.26 -39.57
C GLY A 21 -1.20 18.90 -38.19
N ASN A 22 -2.23 19.71 -37.98
CA ASN A 22 -2.55 20.30 -36.72
C ASN A 22 -2.73 19.19 -35.67
N GLN A 23 -1.82 19.10 -34.74
CA GLN A 23 -2.13 18.45 -33.46
C GLN A 23 -3.10 19.40 -32.72
N PRO A 24 -4.22 18.90 -32.20
CA PRO A 24 -5.16 19.72 -31.46
C PRO A 24 -4.50 20.22 -30.17
N THR A 25 -4.57 21.51 -29.95
CA THR A 25 -4.19 22.14 -28.67
C THR A 25 -5.14 21.71 -27.57
N ILE A 26 -4.68 21.70 -26.32
CA ILE A 26 -5.49 21.38 -25.13
C ILE A 26 -6.82 22.15 -25.09
N ARG A 27 -6.84 23.36 -25.58
CA ARG A 27 -8.06 24.18 -25.75
C ARG A 27 -9.15 23.51 -26.61
N SER A 28 -8.78 22.72 -27.63
CA SER A 28 -9.75 21.99 -28.44
C SER A 28 -10.35 20.76 -27.75
N PHE A 29 -9.66 20.23 -26.71
CA PHE A 29 -10.16 19.13 -25.93
C PHE A 29 -11.18 19.55 -24.87
N PHE A 30 -11.05 20.76 -24.32
CA PHE A 30 -11.97 21.25 -23.31
C PHE A 30 -13.25 21.86 -23.91
N ALA A 31 -13.21 22.27 -25.19
CA ALA A 31 -14.35 22.88 -25.86
C ALA A 31 -15.40 21.91 -26.41
N SER A 32 -15.08 20.62 -26.54
CA SER A 32 -15.96 19.63 -27.18
C SER A 32 -16.90 18.87 -26.22
N SER A 33 -16.86 19.14 -24.91
CA SER A 33 -17.68 18.43 -23.92
C SER A 33 -18.98 19.14 -23.52
N SER A 34 -19.34 20.28 -24.16
CA SER A 34 -20.48 21.10 -23.75
C SER A 34 -21.77 20.93 -24.57
N THR A 35 -21.89 19.94 -25.43
CA THR A 35 -23.14 19.71 -26.19
C THR A 35 -23.50 18.25 -26.31
N THR A 36 -24.16 17.71 -25.28
CA THR A 36 -25.19 16.69 -25.46
C THR A 36 -26.28 16.84 -24.40
N LYS A 37 -27.49 17.00 -24.92
CA LYS A 37 -28.73 17.18 -24.17
C LYS A 37 -29.12 15.91 -23.43
N GLN A 38 -29.71 16.17 -22.27
CA GLN A 38 -30.69 15.38 -21.51
C GLN A 38 -31.29 14.13 -22.18
N ASP A 39 -31.16 13.01 -21.50
CA ASP A 39 -32.30 12.13 -21.23
C ASP A 39 -32.09 11.47 -19.87
N ASP A 40 -33.17 11.48 -19.11
CA ASP A 40 -33.25 11.00 -17.73
C ASP A 40 -33.14 9.49 -17.65
N THR A 41 -32.20 8.97 -16.84
CA THR A 41 -32.39 7.72 -16.11
C THR A 41 -31.44 7.69 -14.91
N GLU A 42 -31.94 7.18 -13.83
CA GLU A 42 -31.45 7.14 -12.46
C GLU A 42 -29.98 6.75 -12.28
N GLY A 43 -29.27 7.59 -11.52
CA GLY A 43 -27.87 7.43 -11.22
C GLY A 43 -27.56 6.30 -10.25
N SER A 44 -26.79 5.36 -10.69
CA SER A 44 -25.96 4.55 -9.82
C SER A 44 -24.59 5.21 -9.67
N GLN A 45 -24.27 5.66 -8.47
CA GLN A 45 -22.94 6.13 -8.10
C GLN A 45 -21.95 4.98 -8.26
N VAL A 46 -21.07 5.08 -9.25
CA VAL A 46 -19.89 4.23 -9.37
C VAL A 46 -18.83 4.78 -8.42
N GLU A 47 -18.70 4.18 -7.25
CA GLU A 47 -17.53 4.36 -6.40
C GLU A 47 -16.30 3.83 -7.16
N VAL A 48 -15.44 4.74 -7.57
CA VAL A 48 -14.11 4.41 -8.06
C VAL A 48 -13.29 4.00 -6.82
N ILE A 49 -13.20 2.70 -6.60
CA ILE A 49 -12.34 2.13 -5.55
C ILE A 49 -10.95 1.99 -6.16
N ASP A 50 -10.05 2.85 -5.73
CA ASP A 50 -8.61 2.75 -5.98
C ASP A 50 -8.08 1.53 -5.20
N LEU A 51 -7.68 0.52 -5.93
CA LEU A 51 -7.16 -0.72 -5.38
C LEU A 51 -5.63 -0.70 -5.44
N CYS A 52 -5.05 -0.21 -4.37
CA CYS A 52 -3.66 -0.46 -4.07
C CYS A 52 -3.52 -1.84 -3.41
N LEU A 53 -2.87 -2.77 -4.06
CA LEU A 53 -2.46 -4.05 -3.49
C LEU A 53 -0.96 -4.23 -3.73
N SER A 54 -0.22 -4.25 -2.65
CA SER A 54 1.14 -4.77 -2.59
C SER A 54 1.11 -6.28 -2.56
N ASP A 55 1.83 -6.93 -3.42
CA ASP A 55 2.24 -8.31 -3.20
C ASP A 55 3.47 -8.67 -4.03
N GLU A 56 4.51 -8.98 -3.32
CA GLU A 56 5.79 -9.47 -3.79
C GLU A 56 5.75 -10.96 -4.13
N TYR A 57 6.44 -11.34 -5.19
CA TYR A 57 6.97 -12.68 -5.36
C TYR A 57 8.34 -12.62 -6.04
N GLU A 58 9.37 -12.89 -5.26
CA GLU A 58 10.69 -13.25 -5.79
C GLU A 58 10.73 -14.71 -6.22
N ASP A 59 11.14 -14.94 -7.45
CA ASP A 59 11.46 -16.27 -7.97
C ASP A 59 12.96 -16.33 -8.28
N GLN A 60 13.72 -17.03 -7.44
CA GLN A 60 15.14 -17.28 -7.68
C GLN A 60 15.35 -18.52 -8.54
N LYS A 61 15.93 -18.31 -9.71
CA LYS A 61 16.57 -19.36 -10.52
C LYS A 61 17.96 -19.68 -9.97
N ARG A 62 18.27 -21.00 -9.85
CA ARG A 62 19.57 -21.55 -10.30
C ARG A 62 19.54 -23.04 -10.44
N SER A 63 19.82 -23.44 -11.62
CA SER A 63 20.86 -24.29 -12.23
C SER A 63 21.10 -25.67 -11.59
N SER A 64 20.83 -26.67 -12.43
CA SER A 64 21.27 -28.08 -12.33
C SER A 64 22.80 -28.20 -12.61
N PRO A 65 23.44 -29.31 -12.20
CA PRO A 65 23.54 -30.43 -13.14
C PRO A 65 23.49 -31.86 -12.56
N SER A 66 22.93 -32.73 -13.41
CA SER A 66 23.26 -34.12 -13.72
C SER A 66 23.86 -35.08 -12.67
N THR A 67 23.27 -36.20 -12.43
CA THR A 67 23.56 -37.54 -13.00
C THR A 67 22.77 -38.63 -12.28
N VAL A 68 22.27 -39.55 -13.05
CA VAL A 68 21.58 -40.79 -12.67
C VAL A 68 22.67 -41.83 -12.27
N PRO A 69 22.42 -42.85 -11.40
CA PRO A 69 21.75 -44.06 -11.90
C PRO A 69 20.79 -44.79 -10.92
N THR A 70 19.89 -45.46 -11.58
CA THR A 70 19.00 -46.59 -11.24
C THR A 70 19.39 -47.60 -10.18
N LYS A 71 18.40 -48.05 -9.35
CA LYS A 71 17.88 -49.44 -9.24
C LYS A 71 17.10 -49.68 -7.95
N GLY A 72 16.03 -50.45 -8.03
CA GLY A 72 15.55 -51.31 -6.96
C GLY A 72 14.14 -51.05 -6.44
N ARG A 73 13.14 -51.72 -7.00
CA ARG A 73 11.83 -52.00 -6.38
C ARG A 73 11.98 -53.18 -5.43
N PRO A 74 11.25 -53.31 -4.30
CA PRO A 74 10.08 -54.18 -4.36
C PRO A 74 8.83 -53.74 -3.54
N GLU A 75 7.82 -54.51 -3.81
CA GLU A 75 6.40 -54.51 -3.55
C GLU A 75 5.87 -54.46 -2.13
N SER A 76 4.62 -53.94 -2.07
CA SER A 76 3.40 -54.41 -1.36
C SER A 76 3.36 -54.61 0.16
N ALA A 77 2.38 -53.90 0.74
CA ALA A 77 1.42 -54.51 1.69
C ALA A 77 0.21 -53.61 1.91
N LYS A 78 -0.97 -54.14 1.63
CA LYS A 78 -2.30 -53.64 2.01
C LYS A 78 -2.55 -53.92 3.47
N LEU A 79 -3.24 -53.00 4.18
CA LEU A 79 -4.14 -53.33 5.29
C LEU A 79 -5.08 -52.16 5.59
N ASN A 80 -6.36 -52.41 5.36
CA ASN A 80 -7.48 -51.67 6.00
C ASN A 80 -7.69 -52.26 7.42
N PRO A 81 -8.22 -51.42 8.34
CA PRO A 81 -9.46 -51.91 8.96
C PRO A 81 -10.54 -50.87 9.09
N ARG A 82 -11.76 -51.31 8.87
CA ARG A 82 -13.05 -50.76 9.26
C ARG A 82 -13.14 -50.57 10.77
N LEU A 83 -13.81 -49.51 11.22
CA LEU A 83 -14.43 -49.45 12.54
C LEU A 83 -15.87 -49.03 12.44
N SER A 84 -16.68 -49.84 13.07
CA SER A 84 -18.11 -49.91 13.11
C SER A 84 -18.73 -48.87 14.04
N LEU A 85 -19.92 -48.41 13.64
CA LEU A 85 -20.89 -47.70 14.48
C LEU A 85 -21.44 -48.57 15.58
N SER A 86 -21.62 -48.03 16.77
CA SER A 86 -22.59 -48.55 17.73
C SER A 86 -23.45 -47.42 18.28
N THR A 87 -24.73 -47.56 18.06
CA THR A 87 -25.82 -46.86 18.63
C THR A 87 -26.10 -47.30 20.07
N ASN A 88 -26.47 -46.38 20.97
CA ASN A 88 -27.49 -46.63 22.00
C ASN A 88 -28.04 -45.33 22.55
N ASP A 89 -29.36 -45.30 22.51
CA ASP A 89 -30.26 -44.27 23.02
C ASP A 89 -30.49 -44.36 24.53
N ALA A 90 -30.76 -43.22 25.17
CA ALA A 90 -31.80 -43.03 26.14
C ALA A 90 -31.96 -41.54 26.49
N PRO A 91 -33.18 -41.05 26.80
CA PRO A 91 -33.46 -39.63 26.87
C PRO A 91 -33.30 -39.10 28.29
N HIS A 92 -32.71 -37.90 28.44
CA HIS A 92 -32.73 -37.12 29.66
C HIS A 92 -33.31 -35.71 29.46
N GLU A 93 -34.14 -35.33 30.39
CA GLU A 93 -34.97 -34.14 30.53
C GLU A 93 -34.17 -32.83 30.27
N VAL A 94 -34.80 -31.97 29.50
CA VAL A 94 -34.33 -30.60 29.21
C VAL A 94 -34.74 -29.66 30.34
N LYS A 95 -33.76 -29.20 31.13
CA LYS A 95 -33.91 -28.00 31.96
C LYS A 95 -33.56 -26.78 31.13
N PRO A 96 -34.17 -25.61 31.30
CA PRO A 96 -33.93 -24.43 30.48
C PRO A 96 -32.52 -23.92 30.75
N SER A 97 -31.62 -24.06 29.75
CA SER A 97 -30.25 -23.57 29.80
C SER A 97 -30.23 -22.07 29.50
N ASN A 98 -29.54 -21.33 30.35
CA ASN A 98 -29.14 -19.94 30.12
C ASN A 98 -28.46 -19.81 28.75
N LYS A 99 -28.83 -18.82 27.96
CA LYS A 99 -28.33 -18.54 26.60
C LYS A 99 -26.81 -18.21 26.49
N PHE A 100 -26.05 -18.41 27.57
CA PHE A 100 -24.63 -18.05 27.66
C PHE A 100 -23.65 -19.24 27.63
N ASP A 101 -24.13 -20.48 27.60
CA ASP A 101 -23.31 -21.71 27.71
C ASP A 101 -22.92 -22.33 26.36
N ASN A 102 -22.53 -21.51 25.34
CA ASN A 102 -22.00 -22.04 24.11
C ASN A 102 -20.45 -21.95 24.04
N CYS A 103 -19.77 -22.06 25.19
CA CYS A 103 -18.33 -22.22 25.25
C CYS A 103 -17.99 -23.69 25.13
N LYS A 104 -17.64 -24.18 23.95
CA LYS A 104 -17.09 -25.54 23.81
C LYS A 104 -15.74 -25.59 24.52
N PRO A 105 -15.50 -26.61 25.41
CA PRO A 105 -14.17 -26.80 25.96
C PRO A 105 -13.18 -27.08 24.81
N LEU A 106 -12.06 -26.37 24.80
CA LEU A 106 -10.96 -26.65 23.88
C LEU A 106 -10.31 -27.99 24.21
N ASP A 107 -9.73 -28.61 23.18
CA ASP A 107 -8.82 -29.73 23.39
C ASP A 107 -7.65 -29.25 24.24
N LEU A 108 -7.69 -29.56 25.54
CA LEU A 108 -6.71 -29.19 26.55
C LEU A 108 -5.30 -29.71 26.24
N ASN A 109 -5.15 -30.68 25.34
CA ASN A 109 -3.87 -31.16 24.87
C ASN A 109 -3.25 -30.31 23.79
N ALA A 110 -4.07 -29.48 23.10
CA ALA A 110 -3.63 -28.64 21.99
C ALA A 110 -3.55 -27.16 22.36
N ASN A 111 -4.29 -26.69 23.37
CA ASN A 111 -4.44 -25.25 23.63
C ASN A 111 -4.54 -24.93 25.13
N PRO A 112 -3.74 -23.99 25.67
CA PRO A 112 -3.70 -23.63 27.07
C PRO A 112 -4.88 -22.76 27.55
N LEU A 113 -5.91 -22.52 26.72
CA LEU A 113 -7.09 -21.77 27.12
C LEU A 113 -8.00 -22.62 28.00
N LEU A 114 -8.50 -22.04 29.10
CA LEU A 114 -9.45 -22.68 29.99
C LEU A 114 -10.82 -22.87 29.31
N PHE A 115 -11.19 -21.93 28.45
CA PHE A 115 -12.39 -22.00 27.61
C PHE A 115 -12.22 -21.10 26.37
N THR A 116 -13.01 -21.34 25.32
CA THR A 116 -12.99 -20.53 24.10
C THR A 116 -14.10 -19.50 24.16
N PRO A 117 -13.82 -18.20 24.37
CA PRO A 117 -14.84 -17.17 24.36
C PRO A 117 -15.40 -16.96 22.95
N ASN A 118 -16.71 -16.69 22.85
CA ASN A 118 -17.30 -16.25 21.60
C ASN A 118 -16.99 -14.75 21.37
N LEU A 119 -15.87 -14.47 20.74
CA LEU A 119 -15.39 -13.10 20.53
C LEU A 119 -16.24 -12.29 19.53
N SER A 120 -17.12 -12.91 18.73
CA SER A 120 -17.92 -12.22 17.71
C SER A 120 -19.21 -11.59 18.22
N VAL A 121 -19.55 -11.80 19.48
CA VAL A 121 -20.72 -11.22 20.16
C VAL A 121 -20.59 -9.71 20.23
N ASP A 122 -21.74 -9.01 20.28
CA ASP A 122 -21.75 -7.55 20.47
C ASP A 122 -20.94 -7.16 21.71
N PRO A 123 -20.01 -6.22 21.60
CA PRO A 123 -19.18 -5.80 22.73
C PRO A 123 -19.98 -5.27 23.94
N LEU A 124 -21.18 -4.76 23.75
CA LEU A 124 -22.05 -4.32 24.85
C LEU A 124 -22.63 -5.50 25.65
N GLU A 125 -22.86 -6.64 24.98
CA GLU A 125 -23.37 -7.87 25.61
C GLU A 125 -22.26 -8.83 26.04
N PHE A 126 -21.02 -8.58 25.64
CA PHE A 126 -19.90 -9.47 25.86
C PHE A 126 -19.51 -9.53 27.35
N PRO A 127 -19.54 -10.73 27.99
CA PRO A 127 -19.24 -10.87 29.42
C PRO A 127 -17.69 -10.79 29.63
N LEU A 128 -17.27 -9.83 30.43
CA LEU A 128 -15.86 -9.67 30.86
C LEU A 128 -15.56 -10.34 32.22
N LEU A 129 -16.46 -11.21 32.72
CA LEU A 129 -16.39 -11.72 34.08
C LEU A 129 -15.35 -12.82 34.31
N SER A 130 -14.86 -13.46 33.26
CA SER A 130 -13.91 -14.56 33.36
C SER A 130 -12.77 -14.41 32.35
N CYS A 131 -11.55 -14.67 32.84
CA CYS A 131 -10.35 -14.71 31.99
C CYS A 131 -10.25 -16.04 31.26
N PRO A 132 -10.03 -16.07 29.93
CA PRO A 132 -9.88 -17.33 29.20
C PRO A 132 -8.59 -18.09 29.47
N TRP A 133 -7.69 -17.55 30.26
CA TRP A 133 -6.43 -18.17 30.68
C TRP A 133 -6.21 -17.95 32.19
N ASP A 134 -5.20 -18.62 32.74
CA ASP A 134 -4.83 -18.40 34.14
C ASP A 134 -4.35 -16.94 34.33
N THR A 135 -5.05 -16.19 35.20
CA THR A 135 -4.75 -14.79 35.51
C THR A 135 -3.36 -14.54 36.08
N ASN A 136 -2.74 -15.56 36.69
CA ASN A 136 -1.36 -15.48 37.20
C ASN A 136 -0.30 -15.58 36.08
N SER A 137 -0.70 -16.00 34.88
CA SER A 137 0.19 -16.13 33.72
C SER A 137 -0.09 -15.02 32.68
N PRO A 138 0.94 -14.63 31.88
CA PRO A 138 0.72 -13.76 30.72
C PRO A 138 -0.24 -14.41 29.71
N ALA A 139 -0.92 -13.59 28.91
CA ALA A 139 -1.82 -14.07 27.87
C ALA A 139 -1.10 -15.06 26.92
N PRO A 140 -1.64 -16.27 26.71
CA PRO A 140 -1.04 -17.26 25.83
C PRO A 140 -1.21 -16.86 24.35
N TYR A 141 -0.26 -17.24 23.51
CA TYR A 141 -0.35 -17.01 22.05
C TYR A 141 -1.56 -17.70 21.43
N ALA A 142 -2.02 -18.80 22.03
CA ALA A 142 -3.27 -19.48 21.68
C ALA A 142 -4.49 -18.55 21.71
N PHE A 143 -4.54 -17.58 22.62
CA PHE A 143 -5.64 -16.60 22.68
C PHE A 143 -5.64 -15.68 21.45
N LEU A 144 -4.48 -15.13 21.05
CA LEU A 144 -4.38 -14.38 19.82
C LEU A 144 -4.69 -15.23 18.59
N THR A 145 -4.22 -16.48 18.59
CA THR A 145 -4.50 -17.43 17.51
C THR A 145 -6.01 -17.70 17.39
N HIS A 146 -6.72 -17.88 18.51
CA HIS A 146 -8.17 -18.01 18.51
C HIS A 146 -8.85 -16.78 17.89
N THR A 147 -8.36 -15.57 18.22
CA THR A 147 -8.84 -14.33 17.60
C THR A 147 -8.63 -14.37 16.07
N LEU A 148 -7.43 -14.72 15.60
CA LEU A 148 -7.09 -14.76 14.17
C LEU A 148 -7.92 -15.82 13.41
N VAL A 149 -8.17 -16.99 14.02
CA VAL A 149 -9.09 -18.01 13.46
C VAL A 149 -10.49 -17.45 13.33
N THR A 150 -11.02 -16.79 14.37
CA THR A 150 -12.35 -16.17 14.34
C THR A 150 -12.46 -15.10 13.25
N LEU A 151 -11.45 -14.24 13.13
CA LEU A 151 -11.38 -13.23 12.07
C LEU A 151 -11.36 -13.84 10.67
N SER A 152 -10.60 -14.92 10.46
CA SER A 152 -10.50 -15.57 9.15
C SER A 152 -11.76 -16.35 8.74
N SER A 153 -12.62 -16.71 9.71
CA SER A 153 -13.86 -17.46 9.46
C SER A 153 -15.03 -16.61 8.97
N THR A 154 -14.91 -15.27 9.00
CA THR A 154 -16.00 -14.37 8.67
C THR A 154 -15.60 -13.25 7.72
N ARG A 155 -16.56 -12.77 6.90
CA ARG A 155 -16.43 -11.55 6.08
C ARG A 155 -17.28 -10.40 6.63
N SER A 156 -18.08 -10.65 7.65
CA SER A 156 -18.91 -9.61 8.27
C SER A 156 -18.02 -8.56 8.95
N ARG A 157 -18.10 -7.32 8.50
CA ARG A 157 -17.36 -6.21 9.10
C ARG A 157 -17.70 -6.03 10.57
N THR A 158 -18.98 -6.17 10.94
CA THR A 158 -19.43 -6.10 12.33
C THR A 158 -18.80 -7.20 13.17
N SER A 159 -18.85 -8.46 12.69
CA SER A 159 -18.25 -9.60 13.41
C SER A 159 -16.74 -9.45 13.57
N ILE A 160 -16.05 -8.96 12.54
CA ILE A 160 -14.61 -8.65 12.60
C ILE A 160 -14.32 -7.59 13.66
N THR A 161 -15.07 -6.49 13.65
CA THR A 161 -14.89 -5.40 14.63
C THR A 161 -15.18 -5.89 16.05
N ASN A 162 -16.29 -6.59 16.25
CA ASN A 162 -16.65 -7.15 17.56
C ASN A 162 -15.57 -8.08 18.10
N THR A 163 -15.06 -9.00 17.24
CA THR A 163 -13.98 -9.93 17.61
C THR A 163 -12.74 -9.18 18.09
N LEU A 164 -12.31 -8.16 17.36
CA LEU A 164 -11.15 -7.36 17.75
C LEU A 164 -11.40 -6.57 19.04
N VAL A 165 -12.56 -5.93 19.16
CA VAL A 165 -12.92 -5.18 20.37
C VAL A 165 -12.91 -6.08 21.60
N ASN A 166 -13.57 -7.24 21.54
CA ASN A 166 -13.65 -8.17 22.69
C ASN A 166 -12.28 -8.77 23.03
N THR A 167 -11.44 -9.06 22.02
CA THR A 167 -10.06 -9.47 22.23
C THR A 167 -9.26 -8.42 22.99
N LEU A 168 -9.30 -7.17 22.54
CA LEU A 168 -8.56 -6.09 23.17
C LEU A 168 -9.09 -5.76 24.56
N ARG A 169 -10.43 -5.82 24.78
CA ARG A 169 -11.04 -5.65 26.11
C ARG A 169 -10.56 -6.70 27.13
N LEU A 170 -10.46 -7.97 26.72
CA LEU A 170 -9.90 -9.03 27.58
C LEU A 170 -8.44 -8.77 27.91
N LEU A 171 -7.62 -8.34 26.92
CA LEU A 171 -6.22 -7.99 27.17
C LEU A 171 -6.09 -6.77 28.09
N ILE A 172 -6.86 -5.71 27.87
CA ILE A 172 -6.87 -4.51 28.72
C ILE A 172 -7.25 -4.87 30.16
N ARG A 173 -8.24 -5.75 30.34
CA ARG A 173 -8.72 -6.12 31.67
C ARG A 173 -7.77 -7.02 32.46
N TYR A 174 -7.10 -7.97 31.77
CA TYR A 174 -6.40 -9.05 32.47
C TYR A 174 -4.88 -9.05 32.25
N ASP A 175 -4.36 -8.41 31.17
CA ASP A 175 -2.93 -8.45 30.89
C ASP A 175 -2.45 -7.23 30.05
N ALA A 176 -2.94 -6.04 30.37
CA ALA A 176 -2.69 -4.82 29.60
C ALA A 176 -1.17 -4.52 29.41
N HIS A 177 -0.41 -4.55 30.52
CA HIS A 177 1.00 -4.11 30.51
C HIS A 177 1.94 -5.07 29.77
N ARG A 178 1.61 -6.36 29.68
CA ARG A 178 2.52 -7.36 29.07
C ARG A 178 2.11 -7.73 27.66
N SER A 179 0.81 -7.82 27.39
CA SER A 179 0.33 -8.47 26.16
C SER A 179 -0.42 -7.55 25.20
N LEU A 180 -0.93 -6.38 25.62
CA LEU A 180 -1.70 -5.49 24.76
C LEU A 180 -0.85 -4.96 23.58
N LEU A 181 0.32 -4.38 23.85
CA LEU A 181 1.21 -3.86 22.83
C LEU A 181 1.70 -4.94 21.85
N PRO A 182 2.24 -6.10 22.32
CA PRO A 182 2.58 -7.22 21.46
C PRO A 182 1.41 -7.72 20.59
N ALA A 183 0.19 -7.73 21.14
CA ALA A 183 -0.99 -8.14 20.39
C ALA A 183 -1.30 -7.19 19.23
N LEU A 184 -1.20 -5.87 19.45
CA LEU A 184 -1.41 -4.86 18.41
C LEU A 184 -0.41 -5.01 17.27
N TYR A 185 0.88 -5.21 17.59
CA TYR A 185 1.89 -5.45 16.56
C TYR A 185 1.66 -6.76 15.79
N LEU A 186 1.34 -7.85 16.47
CA LEU A 186 1.08 -9.13 15.81
C LEU A 186 -0.22 -9.11 14.99
N LEU A 187 -1.26 -8.38 15.43
CA LEU A 187 -2.51 -8.19 14.66
C LEU A 187 -2.30 -7.33 13.41
N THR A 188 -1.42 -6.33 13.46
CA THR A 188 -1.07 -5.49 12.32
C THR A 188 0.01 -6.09 11.43
N ASN A 189 0.51 -7.27 11.80
CA ASN A 189 1.62 -7.95 11.14
C ASN A 189 2.89 -7.10 11.03
N SER A 190 3.14 -6.25 12.00
CA SER A 190 4.35 -5.44 12.17
C SER A 190 5.07 -5.82 13.46
N LEU A 191 6.32 -5.45 13.62
CA LEU A 191 7.09 -5.71 14.84
C LEU A 191 7.33 -4.43 15.66
N SER A 192 7.41 -3.30 14.94
CA SER A 192 7.66 -1.98 15.49
C SER A 192 7.05 -0.93 14.53
N PRO A 193 7.13 0.36 14.85
CA PRO A 193 6.85 1.42 13.88
C PRO A 193 7.75 1.34 12.63
N SER A 194 7.22 1.65 11.46
CA SER A 194 7.94 1.53 10.18
C SER A 194 9.26 2.31 10.15
N TYR A 195 9.30 3.47 10.81
CA TYR A 195 10.50 4.32 10.86
C TYR A 195 11.64 3.77 11.74
N GLU A 196 11.44 2.70 12.46
CA GLU A 196 12.52 2.01 13.18
C GLU A 196 13.25 0.99 12.32
N GLY A 197 12.73 0.67 11.13
CA GLY A 197 13.37 -0.21 10.15
C GLY A 197 13.58 -1.64 10.66
N VAL A 198 12.66 -2.14 11.49
CA VAL A 198 12.75 -3.49 12.08
C VAL A 198 12.09 -4.50 11.14
N GLU A 199 12.90 -5.11 10.30
CA GLU A 199 12.46 -6.13 9.34
C GLU A 199 12.79 -7.54 9.82
N LEU A 200 11.89 -8.51 9.58
CA LEU A 200 12.13 -9.92 9.94
C LEU A 200 13.28 -10.56 9.15
N ASN A 201 13.49 -10.15 7.92
CA ASN A 201 14.50 -10.71 7.02
C ASN A 201 14.46 -12.25 6.94
N VAL A 202 13.25 -12.81 6.83
CA VAL A 202 12.99 -14.26 6.76
C VAL A 202 12.34 -14.58 5.42
N GLY A 203 13.15 -15.07 4.49
CA GLY A 203 12.66 -15.49 3.17
C GLY A 203 11.93 -16.85 3.19
N PRO A 204 11.17 -17.18 2.13
CA PRO A 204 10.42 -18.44 2.00
C PRO A 204 11.29 -19.69 2.15
N SER A 205 12.55 -19.65 1.73
CA SER A 205 13.50 -20.77 1.86
C SER A 205 13.78 -21.12 3.31
N ALA A 206 13.95 -20.13 4.21
CA ALA A 206 14.17 -20.34 5.63
C ALA A 206 12.92 -20.96 6.29
N ILE A 207 11.73 -20.47 5.94
CA ILE A 207 10.46 -21.01 6.43
C ILE A 207 10.31 -22.48 6.01
N ASN A 208 10.50 -22.77 4.72
CA ASN A 208 10.40 -24.13 4.20
C ASN A 208 11.41 -25.08 4.85
N LYS A 209 12.65 -24.62 5.06
CA LYS A 209 13.69 -25.39 5.76
C LYS A 209 13.29 -25.67 7.21
N ALA A 210 12.72 -24.70 7.92
CA ALA A 210 12.25 -24.87 9.29
C ALA A 210 11.08 -25.87 9.37
N ILE A 211 10.11 -25.79 8.44
CA ILE A 211 9.01 -26.76 8.35
C ILE A 211 9.58 -28.17 8.12
N GLN A 212 10.52 -28.34 7.20
CA GLN A 212 11.16 -29.64 6.93
C GLN A 212 11.91 -30.18 8.14
N SER A 213 12.73 -29.36 8.79
CA SER A 213 13.51 -29.73 9.98
C SER A 213 12.60 -30.19 11.11
N VAL A 214 11.52 -29.45 11.39
CA VAL A 214 10.60 -29.77 12.50
C VAL A 214 9.67 -30.92 12.15
N SER A 215 9.26 -31.09 10.88
CA SER A 215 8.31 -32.13 10.47
C SER A 215 8.96 -33.44 9.98
N GLY A 216 10.24 -33.41 9.65
CA GLY A 216 10.94 -34.57 9.04
C GLY A 216 10.49 -34.88 7.60
N ILE A 217 9.69 -33.96 6.98
CA ILE A 217 9.13 -34.16 5.63
C ILE A 217 10.20 -33.84 4.59
N SER A 218 10.29 -34.66 3.54
CA SER A 218 11.22 -34.43 2.43
C SER A 218 10.84 -33.16 1.63
N PRO A 219 11.80 -32.49 0.95
CA PRO A 219 11.52 -31.35 0.08
C PRO A 219 10.51 -31.66 -1.04
N VAL A 220 10.52 -32.90 -1.55
CA VAL A 220 9.57 -33.33 -2.59
C VAL A 220 8.15 -33.43 -2.03
N THR A 221 8.03 -34.03 -0.83
CA THR A 221 6.74 -34.12 -0.14
C THR A 221 6.18 -32.76 0.22
N LEU A 222 7.02 -31.84 0.70
CA LEU A 222 6.61 -30.47 1.02
C LEU A 222 6.07 -29.76 -0.23
N ARG A 223 6.78 -29.82 -1.36
CA ARG A 223 6.31 -29.27 -2.64
C ARG A 223 4.97 -29.90 -3.06
N SER A 224 4.83 -31.22 -2.92
CA SER A 224 3.54 -31.88 -3.21
C SER A 224 2.41 -31.37 -2.31
N MET A 225 2.68 -31.07 -1.03
CA MET A 225 1.68 -30.50 -0.11
C MET A 225 1.24 -29.10 -0.56
N PHE A 226 2.14 -28.23 -0.97
CA PHE A 226 1.81 -26.93 -1.55
C PHE A 226 0.86 -27.08 -2.76
N HIS A 227 1.15 -28.03 -3.66
CA HIS A 227 0.28 -28.28 -4.82
C HIS A 227 -1.07 -28.90 -4.44
N LYS A 228 -1.10 -29.85 -3.51
CA LYS A 228 -2.34 -30.55 -3.10
C LYS A 228 -3.28 -29.64 -2.32
N LEU A 229 -2.77 -28.84 -1.38
CA LEU A 229 -3.58 -27.93 -0.60
C LEU A 229 -4.14 -26.79 -1.46
N GLY A 230 -3.47 -26.44 -2.57
CA GLY A 230 -4.04 -25.58 -3.61
C GLY A 230 -5.22 -26.17 -4.38
N LYS A 231 -5.34 -27.52 -4.45
CA LYS A 231 -6.35 -28.26 -5.25
C LYS A 231 -7.38 -29.04 -4.44
N SER A 232 -7.37 -29.01 -3.10
CA SER A 232 -8.22 -29.84 -2.24
C SER A 232 -9.72 -29.54 -2.41
N PRO A 233 -10.58 -30.55 -2.70
CA PRO A 233 -12.03 -30.39 -2.80
C PRO A 233 -12.71 -30.05 -1.46
N TYR A 234 -12.11 -30.35 -0.32
CA TYR A 234 -12.60 -29.89 1.00
C TYR A 234 -12.50 -28.36 1.14
N LEU A 235 -11.53 -27.74 0.46
CA LEU A 235 -11.48 -26.30 0.25
C LEU A 235 -12.57 -25.81 -0.71
N LEU A 236 -13.19 -26.66 -1.52
CA LEU A 236 -14.28 -26.25 -2.42
C LEU A 236 -15.53 -25.82 -1.64
N LEU A 237 -15.86 -26.52 -0.56
CA LEU A 237 -16.95 -26.12 0.33
C LEU A 237 -16.58 -24.89 1.17
N CYS A 238 -15.32 -24.79 1.60
CA CYS A 238 -14.76 -23.56 2.18
C CYS A 238 -14.47 -22.50 1.11
N ARG A 239 -14.28 -22.84 -0.18
CA ARG A 239 -14.12 -21.93 -1.33
C ARG A 239 -15.40 -21.17 -1.67
N LEU A 240 -16.56 -21.69 -1.42
CA LEU A 240 -17.82 -20.94 -1.46
C LEU A 240 -17.91 -19.90 -0.32
N LEU A 241 -17.11 -20.07 0.74
CA LEU A 241 -17.06 -19.17 1.89
C LEU A 241 -15.77 -18.34 1.97
N THR A 242 -14.65 -18.83 1.38
CA THR A 242 -13.36 -18.11 1.40
C THR A 242 -12.66 -18.23 0.05
N TRP A 243 -12.66 -17.16 -0.71
CA TRP A 243 -12.07 -17.03 -2.06
C TRP A 243 -10.56 -16.84 -1.98
N PHE A 244 -9.76 -17.86 -1.64
CA PHE A 244 -8.30 -17.74 -1.55
C PHE A 244 -7.52 -18.76 -2.36
N SER A 245 -6.62 -18.22 -3.17
CA SER A 245 -5.37 -18.69 -3.79
C SER A 245 -5.17 -20.17 -4.17
N MET A 246 -4.82 -20.40 -5.43
CA MET A 246 -4.45 -21.71 -6.01
C MET A 246 -3.05 -22.18 -5.62
N VAL A 247 -2.24 -21.38 -4.92
CA VAL A 247 -0.95 -21.79 -4.31
C VAL A 247 -1.19 -22.07 -2.84
N GLY A 248 -0.76 -23.22 -2.35
CA GLY A 248 -0.95 -23.62 -0.95
C GLY A 248 -0.33 -22.58 -0.01
N ASP A 249 -1.13 -22.10 0.96
CA ASP A 249 -0.70 -21.19 2.01
C ASP A 249 0.41 -21.84 2.84
N PRO A 250 1.58 -21.19 3.03
CA PRO A 250 2.65 -21.72 3.87
C PRO A 250 2.18 -22.09 5.29
N GLY A 251 1.25 -21.32 5.87
CA GLY A 251 0.66 -21.60 7.17
C GLY A 251 -0.17 -22.88 7.19
N ASP A 252 -1.00 -23.11 6.16
CA ASP A 252 -1.80 -24.33 6.01
C ASP A 252 -0.91 -25.55 5.79
N VAL A 253 0.15 -25.39 5.00
CA VAL A 253 1.14 -26.45 4.75
C VAL A 253 1.89 -26.80 6.04
N ALA A 254 2.33 -25.81 6.78
CA ALA A 254 3.02 -26.02 8.07
C ALA A 254 2.10 -26.69 9.11
N PHE A 255 0.84 -26.26 9.20
CA PHE A 255 -0.16 -26.88 10.06
C PHE A 255 -0.37 -28.35 9.70
N ALA A 256 -0.59 -28.67 8.41
CA ALA A 256 -0.77 -30.04 7.95
C ALA A 256 0.49 -30.90 8.16
N ALA A 257 1.67 -30.33 7.91
CA ALA A 257 2.95 -31.01 8.11
C ALA A 257 3.17 -31.36 9.59
N LYS A 258 2.84 -30.47 10.51
CA LYS A 258 3.05 -30.69 11.94
C LYS A 258 1.95 -31.53 12.59
N SER A 259 0.73 -31.51 12.11
CA SER A 259 -0.39 -32.33 12.65
C SER A 259 -0.12 -33.85 12.59
N SER A 260 0.79 -34.27 11.72
CA SER A 260 1.21 -35.67 11.59
C SER A 260 2.27 -36.13 12.62
N ILE A 261 2.81 -35.18 13.41
CA ILE A 261 3.93 -35.47 14.34
C ILE A 261 3.42 -35.60 15.77
N ARG A 262 3.84 -36.69 16.45
CA ARG A 262 3.64 -36.85 17.88
C ARG A 262 4.91 -36.45 18.62
N THR A 263 4.82 -35.45 19.49
CA THR A 263 5.92 -35.06 20.38
C THR A 263 5.94 -35.91 21.63
N LEU A 264 7.07 -36.44 21.99
CA LEU A 264 7.25 -37.30 23.20
C LEU A 264 7.03 -36.49 24.49
N ARG A 265 7.38 -35.21 24.49
CA ARG A 265 7.17 -34.29 25.62
C ARG A 265 6.50 -33.00 25.13
N PRO A 266 5.36 -32.61 25.72
CA PRO A 266 4.70 -31.36 25.35
C PRO A 266 5.57 -30.18 25.73
N ALA A 267 5.82 -29.29 24.79
CA ALA A 267 6.46 -28.00 25.05
C ALA A 267 5.57 -27.12 25.94
N PRO A 268 6.16 -26.24 26.76
CA PRO A 268 5.38 -25.26 27.51
C PRO A 268 4.57 -24.35 26.53
N PRO A 269 3.41 -23.81 26.96
CA PRO A 269 2.60 -22.93 26.16
C PRO A 269 3.38 -21.69 25.71
N LEU A 270 3.20 -21.30 24.43
CA LEU A 270 3.74 -20.04 23.93
C LEU A 270 2.97 -18.88 24.55
N GLN A 271 3.70 -17.91 25.08
CA GLN A 271 3.14 -16.65 25.56
C GLN A 271 3.19 -15.60 24.45
N LEU A 272 2.15 -14.79 24.32
CA LEU A 272 2.00 -13.78 23.27
C LEU A 272 3.19 -12.81 23.26
N ALA A 273 3.54 -12.23 24.39
CA ALA A 273 4.68 -11.33 24.52
C ALA A 273 6.02 -12.00 24.17
N SER A 274 6.19 -13.30 24.54
CA SER A 274 7.40 -14.05 24.19
C SER A 274 7.53 -14.32 22.69
N VAL A 275 6.43 -14.57 21.99
CA VAL A 275 6.45 -14.72 20.53
C VAL A 275 6.92 -13.42 19.87
N HIS A 276 6.33 -12.27 20.23
CA HIS A 276 6.74 -10.97 19.70
C HIS A 276 8.23 -10.68 20.01
N ALA A 277 8.68 -10.90 21.26
CA ALA A 277 10.08 -10.68 21.63
C ALA A 277 11.06 -11.56 20.82
N ARG A 278 10.70 -12.82 20.54
CA ARG A 278 11.53 -13.71 19.70
C ARG A 278 11.57 -13.27 18.25
N LEU A 279 10.48 -12.73 17.70
CA LEU A 279 10.45 -12.16 16.35
C LEU A 279 11.34 -10.90 16.29
N LEU A 280 11.32 -10.04 17.31
CA LEU A 280 12.27 -8.91 17.43
C LEU A 280 13.73 -9.40 17.52
N THR A 281 13.99 -10.50 18.23
CA THR A 281 15.32 -11.10 18.26
C THR A 281 15.75 -11.57 16.87
N ILE A 282 14.84 -12.21 16.09
CA ILE A 282 15.13 -12.62 14.72
C ILE A 282 15.56 -11.42 13.86
N SER A 283 14.83 -10.31 13.95
CA SER A 283 15.11 -9.10 13.16
C SER A 283 16.45 -8.43 13.53
N SER A 284 16.87 -8.52 14.78
CA SER A 284 18.11 -7.88 15.26
C SER A 284 19.39 -8.63 14.92
N LEU A 285 19.29 -9.91 14.48
CA LEU A 285 20.44 -10.75 14.17
C LEU A 285 21.14 -10.27 12.89
N LYS A 286 22.44 -9.91 13.02
CA LYS A 286 23.32 -9.46 11.92
C LYS A 286 24.59 -10.33 11.88
N GLY A 287 25.30 -10.35 10.76
CA GLY A 287 26.58 -11.06 10.57
C GLY A 287 26.41 -12.51 10.07
N GLU A 288 27.53 -13.22 9.85
CA GLU A 288 27.61 -14.52 9.19
C GLU A 288 26.79 -15.64 9.88
N ALA A 289 26.72 -15.66 11.21
CA ALA A 289 25.95 -16.64 11.96
C ALA A 289 24.45 -16.34 12.03
N SER A 290 24.02 -15.18 11.53
CA SER A 290 22.64 -14.69 11.67
C SER A 290 21.61 -15.64 11.05
N ALA A 291 21.87 -16.18 9.88
CA ALA A 291 20.99 -17.11 9.19
C ALA A 291 20.77 -18.41 10.01
N LYS A 292 21.83 -18.97 10.59
CA LYS A 292 21.73 -20.18 11.43
C LYS A 292 20.97 -19.90 12.72
N ASN A 293 21.23 -18.75 13.36
CA ASN A 293 20.56 -18.37 14.61
C ASN A 293 19.08 -18.06 14.37
N ARG A 294 18.73 -17.33 13.28
CA ARG A 294 17.34 -17.13 12.86
C ARG A 294 16.62 -18.46 12.64
N GLN A 295 17.24 -19.36 11.89
CA GLN A 295 16.70 -20.68 11.61
C GLN A 295 16.40 -21.43 12.92
N SER A 296 17.34 -21.44 13.87
CA SER A 296 17.17 -22.11 15.19
C SER A 296 15.99 -21.53 15.98
N ILE A 297 15.82 -20.19 16.01
CA ILE A 297 14.72 -19.56 16.73
C ILE A 297 13.38 -19.90 16.07
N ILE A 298 13.30 -19.88 14.73
CA ILE A 298 12.09 -20.26 14.00
C ILE A 298 11.73 -21.72 14.29
N GLU A 299 12.69 -22.64 14.27
CA GLU A 299 12.47 -24.04 14.58
C GLU A 299 11.98 -24.25 16.02
N GLN A 300 12.58 -23.55 17.01
CA GLN A 300 12.12 -23.59 18.40
C GLN A 300 10.69 -23.09 18.56
N LEU A 301 10.32 -22.00 17.88
CA LEU A 301 8.96 -21.47 17.87
C LEU A 301 7.98 -22.48 17.24
N LEU A 302 8.35 -23.07 16.10
CA LEU A 302 7.52 -24.09 15.43
C LEU A 302 7.38 -25.36 16.25
N VAL A 303 8.42 -25.80 16.97
CA VAL A 303 8.34 -26.96 17.88
C VAL A 303 7.38 -26.68 19.02
N ALA A 304 7.42 -25.49 19.62
CA ALA A 304 6.60 -25.13 20.76
C ALA A 304 5.14 -24.84 20.38
N ALA A 305 4.88 -24.32 19.16
CA ALA A 305 3.55 -23.98 18.69
C ALA A 305 2.64 -25.21 18.56
N LYS A 306 1.35 -25.09 18.95
CA LYS A 306 0.36 -26.18 18.95
C LYS A 306 -0.84 -25.82 18.06
N GLY A 307 -1.36 -26.81 17.31
CA GLY A 307 -2.55 -26.63 16.49
C GLY A 307 -2.46 -25.39 15.57
N GLU A 308 -3.45 -24.54 15.63
CA GLU A 308 -3.55 -23.30 14.82
C GLU A 308 -2.41 -22.30 15.06
N GLU A 309 -1.71 -22.37 16.21
CA GLU A 309 -0.56 -21.50 16.47
C GLU A 309 0.52 -21.66 15.40
N VAL A 310 0.70 -22.88 14.86
CA VAL A 310 1.65 -23.15 13.78
C VAL A 310 1.29 -22.38 12.52
N ARG A 311 0.01 -22.41 12.14
CA ARG A 311 -0.51 -21.73 10.94
C ARG A 311 -0.25 -20.24 11.00
N TYR A 312 -0.67 -19.60 12.10
CA TYR A 312 -0.54 -18.15 12.22
C TYR A 312 0.88 -17.69 12.52
N LEU A 313 1.69 -18.50 13.18
CA LEU A 313 3.12 -18.20 13.32
C LEU A 313 3.82 -18.16 11.95
N VAL A 314 3.56 -19.14 11.08
CA VAL A 314 4.12 -19.17 9.73
C VAL A 314 3.57 -18.04 8.87
N ARG A 315 2.27 -17.71 9.00
CA ARG A 315 1.68 -16.55 8.32
C ARG A 315 2.29 -15.22 8.76
N THR A 316 2.60 -15.08 10.06
CA THR A 316 3.33 -13.92 10.60
C THR A 316 4.74 -13.85 10.03
N LEU A 317 5.48 -14.96 9.99
CA LEU A 317 6.82 -15.04 9.40
C LEU A 317 6.83 -14.76 7.89
N SER A 318 5.73 -15.09 7.20
CA SER A 318 5.55 -14.83 5.76
C SER A 318 4.95 -13.44 5.48
N LEU A 319 4.82 -12.59 6.48
CA LEU A 319 4.22 -11.26 6.43
C LEU A 319 2.79 -11.22 5.85
N ASN A 320 2.05 -12.33 5.92
CA ASN A 320 0.70 -12.46 5.36
C ASN A 320 -0.25 -13.22 6.27
N LEU A 321 -0.94 -12.53 7.15
CA LEU A 321 -1.88 -13.13 8.12
C LEU A 321 -3.16 -13.69 7.49
N ARG A 322 -3.57 -13.19 6.33
CA ARG A 322 -4.80 -13.58 5.61
C ARG A 322 -6.08 -13.47 6.48
N VAL A 323 -6.17 -12.41 7.26
CA VAL A 323 -7.36 -12.04 8.04
C VAL A 323 -8.02 -10.80 7.45
N GLY A 324 -9.35 -10.69 7.58
CA GLY A 324 -10.10 -9.55 7.04
C GLY A 324 -9.93 -8.23 7.81
N ALA A 325 -8.92 -8.11 8.67
CA ALA A 325 -8.66 -6.94 9.49
C ALA A 325 -7.43 -6.19 8.96
N VAL A 326 -7.56 -4.89 8.76
CA VAL A 326 -6.48 -3.97 8.40
C VAL A 326 -6.18 -3.04 9.57
N ARG A 327 -5.04 -2.33 9.52
CA ARG A 327 -4.60 -1.38 10.56
C ARG A 327 -5.73 -0.47 11.05
N THR A 328 -6.47 0.17 10.15
CA THR A 328 -7.60 1.05 10.51
C THR A 328 -8.68 0.33 11.31
N THR A 329 -9.00 -0.93 10.98
CA THR A 329 -9.97 -1.73 11.72
C THR A 329 -9.49 -2.04 13.14
N ILE A 330 -8.16 -2.28 13.30
CA ILE A 330 -7.54 -2.56 14.60
C ILE A 330 -7.52 -1.29 15.46
N LEU A 331 -7.20 -0.13 14.89
CA LEU A 331 -7.24 1.17 15.59
C LEU A 331 -8.65 1.51 16.05
N ASN A 332 -9.66 1.31 15.20
CA ASN A 332 -11.06 1.50 15.58
C ASN A 332 -11.44 0.58 16.73
N ALA A 333 -11.06 -0.70 16.66
CA ALA A 333 -11.31 -1.65 17.73
C ALA A 333 -10.62 -1.27 19.03
N LEU A 334 -9.39 -0.73 18.95
CA LEU A 334 -8.65 -0.23 20.12
C LEU A 334 -9.40 0.94 20.78
N GLY A 335 -9.85 1.92 19.99
CA GLY A 335 -10.64 3.05 20.51
C GLY A 335 -11.90 2.60 21.23
N ARG A 336 -12.68 1.69 20.61
CA ARG A 336 -13.87 1.11 21.27
C ARG A 336 -13.51 0.31 22.53
N ALA A 337 -12.44 -0.48 22.48
CA ALA A 337 -12.02 -1.31 23.62
C ALA A 337 -11.60 -0.47 24.81
N LEU A 338 -10.83 0.59 24.60
CA LEU A 338 -10.42 1.55 25.64
C LEU A 338 -11.62 2.30 26.23
N PHE A 339 -12.59 2.69 25.39
CA PHE A 339 -13.80 3.34 25.84
C PHE A 339 -14.66 2.40 26.70
N LEU A 340 -14.86 1.14 26.24
CA LEU A 340 -15.71 0.16 26.93
C LEU A 340 -15.05 -0.50 28.14
N THR A 341 -13.72 -0.41 28.24
CA THR A 341 -12.93 -1.03 29.31
C THR A 341 -11.82 -0.07 29.72
N PRO A 342 -12.16 1.04 30.39
CA PRO A 342 -11.16 1.99 30.86
C PRO A 342 -10.17 1.32 31.81
N PRO A 343 -8.88 1.70 31.76
CA PRO A 343 -7.87 1.16 32.68
C PRO A 343 -8.13 1.46 34.16
N SER A 344 -8.89 2.51 34.46
CA SER A 344 -9.35 2.84 35.83
C SER A 344 -10.27 1.79 36.42
N GLY A 345 -10.84 0.91 35.61
CA GLY A 345 -11.78 -0.11 36.04
C GLY A 345 -13.22 0.38 36.22
N GLU A 346 -13.46 1.68 36.10
CA GLU A 346 -14.81 2.26 36.18
C GLU A 346 -15.55 2.04 34.87
N GLU A 347 -16.78 1.53 34.93
CA GLU A 347 -17.60 1.42 33.73
C GLU A 347 -18.00 2.83 33.20
N PRO A 348 -17.99 3.02 31.86
CA PRO A 348 -18.41 4.31 31.29
C PRO A 348 -19.82 4.67 31.73
N LYS A 349 -20.02 5.92 32.18
CA LYS A 349 -21.34 6.42 32.61
C LYS A 349 -22.40 6.23 31.53
N GLY A 350 -23.48 5.57 31.87
CA GLY A 350 -24.60 5.28 30.96
C GLY A 350 -24.58 3.87 30.35
N LEU A 351 -23.55 3.06 30.54
CA LEU A 351 -23.51 1.68 30.04
C LEU A 351 -24.42 0.76 30.84
N GLY A 352 -24.49 0.95 32.16
CA GLY A 352 -25.38 0.23 33.06
C GLY A 352 -26.89 0.46 32.78
N GLU A 353 -27.22 1.70 32.41
CA GLU A 353 -28.58 2.06 32.04
C GLU A 353 -29.07 1.41 30.73
N LEU A 354 -28.16 1.19 29.78
CA LEU A 354 -28.45 0.51 28.51
C LEU A 354 -28.66 -1.00 28.70
N ARG A 355 -27.86 -1.63 29.57
CA ARG A 355 -28.03 -3.06 29.90
C ARG A 355 -29.35 -3.35 30.64
N GLY A 356 -29.82 -2.41 31.49
CA GLY A 356 -31.07 -2.56 32.25
C GLY A 356 -32.35 -2.29 31.47
N GLN A 357 -32.26 -1.61 30.30
CA GLN A 357 -33.47 -1.29 29.51
C GLN A 357 -33.88 -2.37 28.51
N GLU A 358 -32.96 -3.28 28.10
CA GLU A 358 -33.30 -4.37 27.16
C GLU A 358 -34.07 -5.55 27.82
N GLU A 359 -33.97 -5.74 29.11
CA GLU A 359 -34.76 -6.78 29.82
C GLU A 359 -36.25 -6.42 30.03
N GLY A 360 -36.60 -5.13 29.95
CA GLY A 360 -37.93 -4.63 30.25
C GLY A 360 -38.85 -4.27 29.07
N GLU A 361 -38.34 -4.00 27.88
CA GLU A 361 -39.12 -3.36 26.80
C GLU A 361 -39.01 -3.99 25.41
N LYS A 362 -39.54 -5.21 25.26
CA LYS A 362 -39.87 -5.73 23.91
C LYS A 362 -41.14 -5.12 23.31
N LYS A 363 -41.72 -4.09 23.90
CA LYS A 363 -42.96 -3.44 23.42
C LYS A 363 -42.93 -1.92 23.66
N LYS A 364 -42.24 -1.14 22.80
CA LYS A 364 -42.65 0.22 22.38
C LYS A 364 -41.66 0.78 21.39
N LYS A 365 -41.91 0.57 20.11
CA LYS A 365 -41.21 1.26 19.01
C LYS A 365 -41.54 2.74 19.04
N GLY A 366 -40.70 3.59 19.55
CA GLY A 366 -40.89 5.03 19.36
C GLY A 366 -39.98 6.01 20.10
N ARG A 367 -39.38 5.67 21.24
CA ARG A 367 -38.69 6.68 22.07
C ARG A 367 -37.28 6.35 22.57
N THR A 368 -36.74 5.19 22.23
CA THR A 368 -35.44 4.69 22.69
C THR A 368 -34.31 4.94 21.71
N LYS A 369 -34.55 5.61 20.55
CA LYS A 369 -33.51 5.90 19.55
C LYS A 369 -32.42 6.87 20.03
N ASP A 370 -32.72 7.80 20.94
CA ASP A 370 -31.77 8.84 21.30
C ASP A 370 -30.66 8.42 22.29
N LYS A 371 -30.99 7.53 23.26
CA LYS A 371 -29.97 7.11 24.25
C LYS A 371 -29.02 6.02 23.74
N GLY A 372 -29.52 5.07 22.94
CA GLY A 372 -28.64 4.10 22.22
C GLY A 372 -27.75 4.78 21.20
N ASN A 373 -28.17 5.93 20.66
CA ASN A 373 -27.40 6.77 19.77
C ASN A 373 -26.22 7.46 20.48
N ALA A 374 -26.36 7.82 21.76
CA ALA A 374 -25.33 8.52 22.53
C ALA A 374 -24.09 7.65 22.83
N VAL A 375 -24.23 6.38 23.19
CA VAL A 375 -23.09 5.46 23.42
C VAL A 375 -22.45 5.06 22.10
N GLY A 376 -23.27 4.82 21.06
CA GLY A 376 -22.78 4.60 19.71
C GLY A 376 -21.94 5.76 19.22
N GLN A 377 -22.37 7.00 19.45
CA GLN A 377 -21.61 8.19 19.09
C GLN A 377 -20.27 8.27 19.85
N LYS A 378 -20.26 8.07 21.17
CA LYS A 378 -19.02 8.06 21.96
C LYS A 378 -18.03 6.98 21.52
N MET A 379 -18.51 5.80 21.08
CA MET A 379 -17.64 4.79 20.49
C MET A 379 -17.04 5.26 19.16
N VAL A 380 -17.79 5.95 18.32
CA VAL A 380 -17.30 6.55 17.07
C VAL A 380 -16.29 7.67 17.36
N ASP A 381 -16.55 8.48 18.37
CA ASP A 381 -15.61 9.55 18.80
C ASP A 381 -14.30 8.95 19.32
N ALA A 382 -14.36 7.87 20.09
CA ALA A 382 -13.19 7.14 20.57
C ALA A 382 -12.37 6.51 19.42
N GLU A 383 -13.02 5.96 18.40
CA GLU A 383 -12.36 5.49 17.19
C GLU A 383 -11.64 6.63 16.44
N ALA A 384 -12.34 7.75 16.29
CA ALA A 384 -11.82 8.93 15.60
C ALA A 384 -10.59 9.48 16.34
N LEU A 385 -10.65 9.57 17.68
CA LEU A 385 -9.55 10.03 18.52
C LEU A 385 -8.32 9.14 18.37
N VAL A 386 -8.45 7.82 18.56
CA VAL A 386 -7.31 6.90 18.47
C VAL A 386 -6.70 6.92 17.05
N ARG A 387 -7.52 6.97 16.01
CA ARG A 387 -7.01 7.13 14.65
C ARG A 387 -6.28 8.45 14.45
N GLN A 388 -6.86 9.57 14.89
CA GLN A 388 -6.25 10.89 14.75
C GLN A 388 -4.90 10.96 15.45
N VAL A 389 -4.81 10.42 16.66
CA VAL A 389 -3.54 10.35 17.41
C VAL A 389 -2.53 9.47 16.65
N TYR A 390 -2.95 8.28 16.22
CA TYR A 390 -2.04 7.36 15.51
C TYR A 390 -1.52 7.92 14.19
N VAL A 391 -2.36 8.57 13.37
CA VAL A 391 -1.88 9.10 12.08
C VAL A 391 -0.96 10.30 12.24
N ARG A 392 -1.06 11.03 13.34
CA ARG A 392 -0.15 12.14 13.70
C ARG A 392 1.13 11.65 14.39
N HIS A 393 1.05 10.47 15.06
CA HIS A 393 2.15 9.89 15.84
C HIS A 393 2.05 8.35 15.82
N PRO A 394 2.53 7.67 14.76
CA PRO A 394 2.30 6.25 14.52
C PRO A 394 3.19 5.35 15.38
N HIS A 395 2.95 5.38 16.70
CA HIS A 395 3.67 4.57 17.68
C HIS A 395 2.71 3.92 18.68
N PHE A 396 2.40 2.64 18.49
CA PHE A 396 1.47 1.92 19.38
C PHE A 396 1.90 1.93 20.84
N GLY A 397 3.21 1.85 21.13
CA GLY A 397 3.72 1.90 22.51
C GLY A 397 3.33 3.18 23.24
N HIS A 398 3.57 4.35 22.63
CA HIS A 398 3.23 5.65 23.23
C HIS A 398 1.72 5.79 23.45
N ILE A 399 0.91 5.30 22.49
CA ILE A 399 -0.56 5.32 22.60
C ILE A 399 -1.03 4.42 23.74
N VAL A 400 -0.52 3.18 23.81
CA VAL A 400 -0.89 2.21 24.86
C VAL A 400 -0.45 2.72 26.23
N ASP A 401 0.79 3.18 26.37
CA ASP A 401 1.32 3.69 27.65
C ASP A 401 0.53 4.90 28.16
N THR A 402 0.20 5.85 27.27
CA THR A 402 -0.61 7.01 27.63
C THR A 402 -2.03 6.63 27.95
N ALA A 403 -2.65 5.75 27.14
CA ALA A 403 -4.01 5.28 27.39
C ALA A 403 -4.13 4.54 28.71
N LEU A 404 -3.14 3.72 29.09
CA LEU A 404 -3.14 2.99 30.37
C LEU A 404 -2.90 3.91 31.56
N LYS A 405 -2.17 5.03 31.40
CA LYS A 405 -1.90 6.00 32.46
C LYS A 405 -3.02 7.02 32.65
N SER A 406 -3.49 7.60 31.54
CA SER A 406 -4.36 8.78 31.55
C SER A 406 -5.73 8.55 30.88
N GLY A 407 -6.03 7.32 30.49
CA GLY A 407 -7.28 7.00 29.78
C GLY A 407 -7.31 7.55 28.35
N LEU A 408 -8.47 7.43 27.72
CA LEU A 408 -8.73 7.95 26.36
C LEU A 408 -8.63 9.48 26.30
N GLU A 409 -9.09 10.17 27.34
CA GLU A 409 -9.13 11.63 27.39
C GLU A 409 -7.72 12.25 27.39
N GLY A 410 -6.73 11.58 27.99
CA GLY A 410 -5.34 12.03 28.01
C GLY A 410 -4.54 11.77 26.73
N LEU A 411 -5.11 11.07 25.72
CA LEU A 411 -4.35 10.70 24.51
C LEU A 411 -3.95 11.91 23.65
N SER A 412 -4.84 12.88 23.50
CA SER A 412 -4.55 14.08 22.69
C SER A 412 -3.38 14.90 23.23
N ASP A 413 -3.28 14.99 24.57
CA ASP A 413 -2.26 15.78 25.24
C ASP A 413 -0.97 14.99 25.46
N GLY A 414 -1.09 13.69 25.69
CA GLY A 414 0.04 12.82 25.98
C GLY A 414 0.77 12.27 24.76
N VAL A 415 0.12 12.25 23.59
CA VAL A 415 0.72 11.76 22.34
C VAL A 415 0.57 12.81 21.25
N GLN A 416 1.49 13.74 21.22
CA GLN A 416 1.52 14.86 20.29
C GLN A 416 2.44 14.60 19.09
N LEU A 417 2.27 15.41 18.04
CA LEU A 417 3.19 15.45 16.91
C LEU A 417 4.59 15.80 17.40
N THR A 418 5.57 14.96 17.07
CA THR A 418 6.93 15.05 17.61
C THR A 418 7.95 15.02 16.47
N VAL A 419 8.89 15.98 16.49
CA VAL A 419 10.00 15.95 15.52
C VAL A 419 10.81 14.68 15.69
N GLY A 420 11.11 14.00 14.58
CA GLY A 420 11.80 12.71 14.57
C GLY A 420 10.87 11.50 14.55
N ILE A 421 9.54 11.70 14.67
CA ILE A 421 8.52 10.66 14.46
C ILE A 421 7.62 11.10 13.28
N PRO A 422 7.62 10.36 12.15
CA PRO A 422 6.88 10.80 10.97
C PRO A 422 5.37 10.67 11.16
N LEU A 423 4.59 11.53 10.51
CA LEU A 423 3.14 11.41 10.45
C LEU A 423 2.69 10.84 9.10
N HIS A 424 1.52 10.23 9.07
CA HIS A 424 0.96 9.75 7.81
C HIS A 424 0.67 10.91 6.85
N PRO A 425 1.09 10.82 5.57
CA PRO A 425 0.89 11.91 4.62
C PRO A 425 -0.56 12.06 4.20
N THR A 426 -0.97 13.29 3.86
CA THR A 426 -2.23 13.56 3.16
C THR A 426 -2.17 13.00 1.75
N LEU A 427 -3.28 12.42 1.27
CA LEU A 427 -3.39 11.77 -0.03
C LEU A 427 -4.30 12.59 -0.97
N GLY A 428 -3.86 12.80 -2.20
CA GLY A 428 -4.66 13.47 -3.24
C GLY A 428 -5.66 12.55 -3.91
N SER A 429 -6.86 13.08 -4.20
CA SER A 429 -7.87 12.41 -5.03
C SER A 429 -7.57 12.58 -6.51
N PRO A 430 -7.73 11.56 -7.36
CA PRO A 430 -7.50 11.69 -8.80
C PRO A 430 -8.60 12.51 -9.47
N THR A 431 -8.22 13.28 -10.51
CA THR A 431 -9.11 13.99 -11.44
C THR A 431 -8.68 13.73 -12.88
N ARG A 432 -9.62 13.80 -13.81
CA ARG A 432 -9.39 13.49 -15.22
C ARG A 432 -9.16 14.74 -16.06
N SER A 433 -9.63 15.91 -15.60
CA SER A 433 -9.53 17.17 -16.35
C SER A 433 -9.47 18.37 -15.41
N LEU A 434 -9.07 19.51 -15.94
CA LEU A 434 -9.18 20.81 -15.24
C LEU A 434 -10.64 21.18 -15.00
N ASP A 435 -11.55 20.88 -15.94
CA ASP A 435 -12.99 21.12 -15.75
C ASP A 435 -13.53 20.40 -14.51
N GLU A 436 -13.16 19.14 -14.32
CA GLU A 436 -13.56 18.38 -13.14
C GLU A 436 -13.06 19.04 -11.85
N ILE A 437 -11.88 19.68 -11.85
CA ILE A 437 -11.33 20.40 -10.72
C ILE A 437 -12.19 21.63 -10.41
N TYR A 438 -12.47 22.46 -11.41
CA TYR A 438 -13.34 23.62 -11.27
C TYR A 438 -14.77 23.26 -10.85
N ASP A 439 -15.32 22.15 -11.38
CA ASP A 439 -16.63 21.64 -10.96
C ASP A 439 -16.65 21.21 -9.50
N ARG A 440 -15.57 20.58 -9.01
CA ARG A 440 -15.47 20.11 -7.62
C ARG A 440 -15.25 21.23 -6.61
N LEU A 441 -14.41 22.20 -6.95
CA LEU A 441 -14.03 23.29 -6.05
C LEU A 441 -14.93 24.52 -6.21
N GLY A 442 -15.56 24.73 -7.38
CA GLY A 442 -16.39 25.89 -7.68
C GLY A 442 -15.57 27.18 -7.61
N ASP A 443 -16.10 28.16 -6.88
CA ASP A 443 -15.49 29.49 -6.71
C ASP A 443 -14.42 29.55 -5.59
N LEU A 444 -14.08 28.39 -4.98
CA LEU A 444 -13.08 28.35 -3.92
C LEU A 444 -11.66 28.50 -4.48
N ALA A 445 -10.89 29.39 -3.87
CA ALA A 445 -9.51 29.65 -4.27
C ALA A 445 -8.62 28.41 -4.01
N PHE A 446 -7.88 28.02 -5.03
CA PHE A 446 -6.91 26.92 -4.97
C PHE A 446 -5.59 27.31 -5.61
N THR A 447 -4.55 26.61 -5.27
CA THR A 447 -3.26 26.63 -5.96
C THR A 447 -3.08 25.38 -6.81
N ALA A 448 -2.49 25.54 -7.99
CA ALA A 448 -1.98 24.46 -8.82
C ALA A 448 -0.47 24.41 -8.66
N GLU A 449 0.07 23.29 -8.25
CA GLU A 449 1.50 23.05 -8.04
C GLU A 449 2.01 21.99 -9.02
N PHE A 450 3.28 22.08 -9.43
CA PHE A 450 3.92 21.01 -10.20
C PHE A 450 3.90 19.71 -9.39
N LYS A 451 3.39 18.67 -10.01
CA LYS A 451 3.53 17.32 -9.47
C LYS A 451 4.79 16.70 -10.06
N TYR A 452 5.87 16.88 -9.34
CA TYR A 452 7.15 16.28 -9.72
C TYR A 452 7.08 14.76 -9.72
N ASP A 453 7.86 14.13 -10.58
CA ASP A 453 8.10 12.69 -10.55
C ASP A 453 9.38 12.42 -9.77
N GLY A 454 9.25 12.24 -8.46
CA GLY A 454 10.33 12.10 -7.52
C GLY A 454 10.00 11.13 -6.39
N GLN A 455 10.72 11.26 -5.30
CA GLN A 455 10.46 10.51 -4.06
C GLN A 455 9.97 11.44 -2.97
N ARG A 456 8.73 11.27 -2.52
CA ARG A 456 8.16 12.06 -1.41
C ARG A 456 8.97 11.83 -0.15
N VAL A 457 9.28 12.90 0.55
CA VAL A 457 10.04 12.91 1.80
C VAL A 457 9.40 13.81 2.83
N GLN A 458 9.32 13.35 4.07
CA GLN A 458 9.14 14.21 5.22
C GLN A 458 10.51 14.54 5.79
N VAL A 459 10.81 15.82 5.94
CA VAL A 459 12.05 16.31 6.53
C VAL A 459 11.77 16.80 7.94
N HIS A 460 12.36 16.14 8.92
CA HIS A 460 12.32 16.52 10.33
C HIS A 460 13.67 17.07 10.72
N ALA A 461 13.70 18.28 11.27
CA ALA A 461 14.91 18.88 11.78
C ALA A 461 14.68 19.51 13.14
N SER A 462 15.65 19.37 14.04
CA SER A 462 15.65 20.03 15.34
C SER A 462 17.05 20.42 15.75
N ARG A 463 17.15 21.56 16.44
CA ARG A 463 18.37 22.06 17.04
C ARG A 463 18.34 21.75 18.52
N ASP A 464 19.36 21.06 19.00
CA ASP A 464 19.62 20.90 20.44
C ASP A 464 20.97 21.53 20.73
N THR A 465 20.92 22.66 21.45
CA THR A 465 22.07 23.57 21.72
C THR A 465 22.76 24.00 20.41
N GLU A 466 23.82 23.34 19.98
CA GLU A 466 24.55 23.64 18.74
C GLU A 466 24.39 22.56 17.67
N LYS A 467 23.89 21.39 18.05
CA LYS A 467 23.75 20.23 17.12
C LYS A 467 22.40 20.23 16.42
N VAL A 468 22.46 20.25 15.09
CA VAL A 468 21.27 20.04 14.25
C VAL A 468 21.12 18.56 13.95
N THR A 469 20.00 18.00 14.39
CA THR A 469 19.59 16.63 14.08
C THR A 469 18.58 16.65 12.95
N VAL A 470 18.80 15.83 11.90
CA VAL A 470 17.93 15.72 10.74
C VAL A 470 17.53 14.27 10.58
N ARG A 471 16.25 14.02 10.32
CA ARG A 471 15.72 12.71 9.91
C ARG A 471 14.84 12.87 8.69
N LEU A 472 14.93 11.93 7.78
CA LEU A 472 14.21 11.90 6.52
C LEU A 472 13.36 10.65 6.48
N PHE A 473 12.07 10.80 6.11
CA PHE A 473 11.15 9.67 6.08
C PHE A 473 10.45 9.57 4.74
N SER A 474 10.28 8.32 4.27
CA SER A 474 9.56 8.01 3.03
C SER A 474 8.05 8.25 3.17
N ARG A 475 7.32 8.16 2.04
CA ARG A 475 5.85 8.14 2.01
C ARG A 475 5.26 7.07 2.93
N HIS A 476 5.96 5.93 3.09
CA HIS A 476 5.56 4.81 3.94
C HIS A 476 6.13 4.90 5.37
N LEU A 477 6.66 6.05 5.74
CA LEU A 477 7.22 6.36 7.06
C LEU A 477 8.52 5.60 7.38
N GLU A 478 9.24 5.11 6.37
CA GLU A 478 10.54 4.47 6.56
C GLU A 478 11.64 5.52 6.70
N ASP A 479 12.64 5.24 7.51
CA ASP A 479 13.80 6.13 7.69
C ASP A 479 14.74 6.05 6.48
N MET A 480 14.86 7.14 5.74
CA MET A 480 15.74 7.30 4.58
C MET A 480 16.97 8.17 4.87
N THR A 481 17.24 8.50 6.11
CA THR A 481 18.32 9.43 6.47
C THR A 481 19.67 9.00 5.93
N GLN A 482 19.99 7.71 6.01
CA GLN A 482 21.25 7.17 5.51
C GLN A 482 21.35 7.11 3.97
N LYS A 483 20.22 7.14 3.26
CA LYS A 483 20.17 7.16 1.80
C LYS A 483 20.52 8.54 1.24
N TYR A 484 20.24 9.60 1.99
CA TYR A 484 20.36 10.99 1.54
C TYR A 484 21.24 11.85 2.46
N PRO A 485 22.54 11.53 2.62
CA PRO A 485 23.45 12.32 3.45
C PRO A 485 23.65 13.75 2.93
N ASP A 486 23.51 13.96 1.63
CA ASP A 486 23.52 15.25 0.95
C ASP A 486 22.35 16.14 1.35
N ILE A 487 21.12 15.59 1.43
CA ILE A 487 19.95 16.32 1.94
C ILE A 487 20.13 16.65 3.43
N VAL A 488 20.66 15.72 4.23
CA VAL A 488 20.96 15.98 5.63
C VAL A 488 21.91 17.17 5.77
N HIS A 489 22.99 17.22 4.97
CA HIS A 489 23.96 18.33 4.96
C HIS A 489 23.31 19.65 4.52
N MET A 490 22.49 19.61 3.47
CA MET A 490 21.75 20.78 2.97
C MET A 490 20.82 21.35 4.05
N VAL A 491 20.04 20.51 4.76
CA VAL A 491 19.15 20.95 5.85
C VAL A 491 19.93 21.52 7.02
N GLN A 492 21.07 20.92 7.40
CA GLN A 492 21.96 21.45 8.43
C GLN A 492 22.48 22.84 8.03
N THR A 493 22.85 23.05 6.77
CA THR A 493 23.28 24.34 6.24
C THR A 493 22.16 25.38 6.32
N LEU A 494 20.95 24.99 5.91
CA LEU A 494 19.76 25.86 5.95
C LEU A 494 19.46 26.31 7.39
N MET A 495 19.47 25.40 8.36
CA MET A 495 19.27 25.75 9.77
C MET A 495 20.42 26.59 10.36
N THR A 496 21.65 26.37 9.90
CA THR A 496 22.80 27.17 10.35
C THR A 496 22.70 28.62 9.88
N ARG A 497 22.19 28.84 8.66
CA ARG A 497 21.94 30.19 8.13
C ARG A 497 20.82 30.93 8.84
N SER A 498 19.78 30.20 9.31
CA SER A 498 18.65 30.76 10.05
C SER A 498 18.66 30.32 11.51
N LYS A 499 19.23 31.16 12.40
CA LYS A 499 19.28 30.86 13.83
C LYS A 499 17.93 30.94 14.54
N ALA A 500 16.93 31.52 13.90
CA ALA A 500 15.57 31.65 14.42
C ALA A 500 14.76 30.33 14.26
N ILE A 501 15.28 29.36 13.54
CA ILE A 501 14.62 28.06 13.34
C ILE A 501 15.21 27.07 14.34
N ASP A 502 14.39 26.67 15.31
CA ASP A 502 14.75 25.62 16.27
C ASP A 502 14.33 24.25 15.82
N SER A 503 13.16 24.13 15.18
CA SER A 503 12.65 22.86 14.71
C SER A 503 11.56 23.00 13.66
N PHE A 504 11.49 22.02 12.74
CA PHE A 504 10.43 21.96 11.76
C PHE A 504 10.14 20.53 11.29
N ILE A 505 8.94 20.36 10.72
CA ILE A 505 8.55 19.19 9.92
C ILE A 505 7.97 19.73 8.62
N LEU A 506 8.57 19.36 7.51
CA LEU A 506 8.08 19.73 6.18
C LEU A 506 7.85 18.50 5.31
N ASP A 507 6.98 18.66 4.32
CA ASP A 507 6.65 17.66 3.30
C ASP A 507 7.20 18.16 1.96
N ALA A 508 7.95 17.31 1.25
CA ALA A 508 8.66 17.69 0.05
C ALA A 508 8.75 16.52 -0.94
N GLU A 509 9.15 16.83 -2.17
CA GLU A 509 9.52 15.84 -3.18
C GLU A 509 11.01 15.95 -3.46
N VAL A 510 11.73 14.83 -3.42
CA VAL A 510 13.14 14.74 -3.84
C VAL A 510 13.17 14.40 -5.32
N VAL A 511 13.80 15.25 -6.11
CA VAL A 511 13.85 15.13 -7.55
C VAL A 511 15.30 15.16 -8.02
N ALA A 512 15.67 14.30 -8.96
CA ALA A 512 16.99 14.34 -9.57
C ALA A 512 17.07 15.53 -10.54
N GLU A 513 18.17 16.28 -10.47
CA GLU A 513 18.43 17.43 -11.34
C GLU A 513 19.80 17.35 -12.00
N ASP A 514 19.90 17.97 -13.18
CA ASP A 514 21.19 18.23 -13.79
C ASP A 514 21.95 19.29 -12.98
N PRO A 515 23.19 19.01 -12.55
CA PRO A 515 23.95 19.92 -11.71
C PRO A 515 24.26 21.26 -12.40
N HIS A 516 24.37 21.29 -13.74
CA HIS A 516 24.76 22.47 -14.49
C HIS A 516 23.58 23.27 -15.03
N THR A 517 22.57 22.57 -15.57
CA THR A 517 21.39 23.22 -16.17
C THR A 517 20.25 23.43 -15.18
N GLY A 518 20.16 22.62 -14.10
CA GLY A 518 19.05 22.60 -13.17
C GLY A 518 17.79 21.95 -13.73
N GLU A 519 17.90 21.29 -14.91
CA GLU A 519 16.77 20.58 -15.51
C GLU A 519 16.44 19.32 -14.74
N ILE A 520 15.13 19.04 -14.65
CA ILE A 520 14.61 17.85 -13.97
C ILE A 520 15.02 16.61 -14.75
N ARG A 521 15.64 15.66 -14.05
CA ARG A 521 15.96 14.34 -14.56
C ARG A 521 14.90 13.32 -14.17
N ARG A 522 14.87 12.19 -14.84
CA ARG A 522 13.88 11.15 -14.65
C ARG A 522 13.99 10.48 -13.29
N PHE A 523 12.86 10.01 -12.80
CA PHE A 523 12.78 9.20 -11.56
C PHE A 523 13.70 7.98 -11.57
N GLN A 524 13.94 7.35 -12.74
CA GLN A 524 14.81 6.20 -12.86
C GLN A 524 16.25 6.48 -12.41
N GLU A 525 16.77 7.68 -12.66
CA GLU A 525 18.10 8.09 -12.17
C GLU A 525 18.13 8.17 -10.64
N LEU A 526 17.06 8.70 -10.04
CA LEU A 526 16.92 8.76 -8.58
C LEU A 526 16.84 7.36 -7.95
N SER A 527 16.18 6.41 -8.61
CA SER A 527 16.04 5.04 -8.11
C SER A 527 17.36 4.26 -8.12
N ASN A 528 18.33 4.66 -8.94
CA ASN A 528 19.67 4.06 -9.02
C ASN A 528 20.59 4.46 -7.86
N ARG A 529 20.18 5.37 -6.96
CA ARG A 529 20.99 5.74 -5.79
C ARG A 529 21.12 4.57 -4.82
N PRO A 530 22.33 4.34 -4.25
CA PRO A 530 22.51 3.34 -3.20
C PRO A 530 21.55 3.60 -2.02
N ARG A 531 21.05 2.54 -1.41
CA ARG A 531 19.99 2.65 -0.38
C ARG A 531 20.52 2.73 1.07
N LYS A 532 21.71 2.21 1.34
CA LYS A 532 22.27 2.11 2.70
C LYS A 532 23.72 2.58 2.71
N ASP A 533 24.14 3.16 3.82
CA ASP A 533 25.54 3.55 4.12
C ASP A 533 26.18 4.43 3.04
N VAL A 534 25.40 5.36 2.47
CA VAL A 534 25.87 6.26 1.41
C VAL A 534 26.75 7.33 2.03
N ASN A 535 28.00 7.44 1.56
CA ASN A 535 28.87 8.55 1.93
C ASN A 535 28.59 9.78 1.04
N LEU A 536 28.67 10.96 1.60
CA LEU A 536 28.44 12.22 0.87
C LEU A 536 29.31 12.32 -0.40
N LYS A 537 30.54 11.81 -0.37
CA LYS A 537 31.49 11.84 -1.50
C LYS A 537 31.13 10.88 -2.64
N ASP A 538 30.29 9.88 -2.35
CA ASP A 538 29.90 8.83 -3.30
C ASP A 538 28.59 9.17 -4.02
N VAL A 539 27.97 10.31 -3.69
CA VAL A 539 26.72 10.76 -4.30
C VAL A 539 26.99 11.25 -5.72
N LYS A 540 26.50 10.54 -6.71
CA LYS A 540 26.64 10.87 -8.14
C LYS A 540 25.43 11.63 -8.71
N VAL A 541 24.23 11.36 -8.19
CA VAL A 541 22.98 11.96 -8.66
C VAL A 541 22.64 13.15 -7.77
N VAL A 542 22.71 14.35 -8.32
CA VAL A 542 22.33 15.59 -7.62
C VAL A 542 20.82 15.66 -7.51
N VAL A 543 20.33 16.15 -6.37
CA VAL A 543 18.90 16.27 -6.12
C VAL A 543 18.49 17.66 -5.65
N CYS A 544 17.28 18.06 -5.98
CA CYS A 544 16.59 19.18 -5.38
C CYS A 544 15.44 18.67 -4.48
N VAL A 545 15.28 19.30 -3.32
CA VAL A 545 14.18 19.06 -2.40
C VAL A 545 13.13 20.15 -2.64
N TYR A 546 12.05 19.81 -3.33
CA TYR A 546 10.93 20.71 -3.60
C TYR A 546 9.90 20.66 -2.48
N ALA A 547 9.96 21.64 -1.58
CA ALA A 547 9.07 21.73 -0.43
C ALA A 547 7.69 22.26 -0.85
N PHE A 548 6.62 21.59 -0.40
CA PHE A 548 5.25 21.95 -0.76
C PHE A 548 4.29 22.07 0.43
N ASP A 549 4.70 21.71 1.64
CA ASP A 549 3.89 21.92 2.85
C ASP A 549 4.76 22.00 4.11
N LEU A 550 4.28 22.73 5.13
CA LEU A 550 4.92 22.86 6.44
C LEU A 550 3.93 22.44 7.53
N MET A 551 4.31 21.43 8.30
CA MET A 551 3.40 20.76 9.23
C MET A 551 3.67 21.16 10.69
N TYR A 552 4.88 21.63 10.97
CA TYR A 552 5.34 21.99 12.30
C TYR A 552 6.48 23.00 12.22
N LEU A 553 6.49 24.01 13.10
CA LEU A 553 7.53 25.03 13.16
C LEU A 553 7.71 25.49 14.61
N ASN A 554 8.92 25.41 15.16
CA ASN A 554 9.33 25.98 16.44
C ASN A 554 8.36 25.72 17.61
N GLY A 555 7.88 24.50 17.76
CA GLY A 555 6.92 24.13 18.81
C GLY A 555 5.45 24.22 18.39
N GLU A 556 5.12 24.88 17.28
CA GLU A 556 3.74 25.04 16.83
C GLU A 556 3.35 23.96 15.81
N VAL A 557 2.24 23.28 16.07
CA VAL A 557 1.60 22.34 15.15
C VAL A 557 0.76 23.12 14.15
N LEU A 558 1.06 22.99 12.86
CA LEU A 558 0.40 23.76 11.80
C LEU A 558 -0.69 22.98 11.06
N LEU A 559 -0.92 21.70 11.40
CA LEU A 559 -1.84 20.83 10.67
C LEU A 559 -3.26 21.37 10.52
N ASP A 560 -3.74 22.07 11.54
CA ASP A 560 -5.10 22.60 11.61
C ASP A 560 -5.23 24.00 11.01
N LYS A 561 -4.11 24.62 10.54
CA LYS A 561 -4.11 25.89 9.81
C LYS A 561 -4.48 25.70 8.35
N PRO A 562 -5.11 26.71 7.68
CA PRO A 562 -5.35 26.69 6.24
C PRO A 562 -4.05 26.55 5.44
N PHE A 563 -4.13 25.94 4.25
CA PHE A 563 -2.93 25.72 3.44
C PHE A 563 -2.22 27.03 3.05
N ARG A 564 -2.97 28.11 2.76
CA ARG A 564 -2.43 29.44 2.46
C ARG A 564 -1.46 29.91 3.55
N GLU A 565 -1.83 29.73 4.82
CA GLU A 565 -1.01 30.13 5.97
C GLU A 565 0.22 29.23 6.12
N ARG A 566 0.07 27.91 6.01
CA ARG A 566 1.20 26.97 6.09
C ARG A 566 2.23 27.22 5.00
N ARG A 567 1.76 27.49 3.75
CA ARG A 567 2.63 27.83 2.63
C ARG A 567 3.31 29.20 2.80
N ARG A 568 2.59 30.20 3.36
CA ARG A 568 3.19 31.49 3.67
C ARG A 568 4.35 31.32 4.67
N LEU A 569 4.12 30.57 5.74
CA LEU A 569 5.16 30.28 6.74
C LEU A 569 6.34 29.49 6.13
N LEU A 570 6.06 28.51 5.27
CA LEU A 570 7.09 27.76 4.56
C LEU A 570 8.02 28.70 3.77
N ARG A 571 7.45 29.61 3.01
CA ARG A 571 8.21 30.54 2.15
C ARG A 571 8.96 31.60 2.94
N GLU A 572 8.40 32.06 4.04
CA GLU A 572 8.99 33.08 4.92
C GLU A 572 10.17 32.53 5.73
N TRP A 573 10.00 31.34 6.35
CA TRP A 573 10.99 30.79 7.27
C TRP A 573 12.05 29.92 6.61
N LEU A 574 11.74 29.26 5.52
CA LEU A 574 12.62 28.30 4.81
C LEU A 574 12.85 28.79 3.36
N PRO A 575 13.64 29.84 3.14
CA PRO A 575 13.92 30.35 1.82
C PRO A 575 14.71 29.33 0.97
N PRO A 576 14.62 29.38 -0.37
CA PRO A 576 15.39 28.53 -1.25
C PRO A 576 16.90 28.59 -0.98
N LEU A 577 17.57 27.46 -1.12
CA LEU A 577 19.00 27.32 -0.92
C LEU A 577 19.63 26.74 -2.20
N VAL A 578 20.41 27.57 -2.89
CA VAL A 578 21.25 27.16 -4.00
C VAL A 578 22.68 27.17 -3.49
N PRO A 579 23.37 26.01 -3.45
CA PRO A 579 24.76 25.94 -3.02
C PRO A 579 25.70 26.52 -4.10
N GLU A 580 26.90 26.92 -3.70
CA GLU A 580 27.95 27.37 -4.63
C GLU A 580 28.49 26.21 -5.49
N ASP A 581 28.61 25.03 -4.88
CA ASP A 581 28.97 23.80 -5.57
C ASP A 581 27.71 23.22 -6.26
N PRO A 582 27.69 23.12 -7.60
CA PRO A 582 26.55 22.59 -8.33
C PRO A 582 26.26 21.11 -8.04
N PHE A 583 27.22 20.38 -7.48
CA PHE A 583 27.05 18.96 -7.11
C PHE A 583 26.45 18.77 -5.71
N CYS A 584 26.16 19.85 -4.99
CA CYS A 584 25.43 19.78 -3.73
C CYS A 584 23.92 19.84 -3.92
N SER A 585 23.19 19.18 -3.01
CA SER A 585 21.71 19.18 -3.03
C SER A 585 21.14 20.59 -2.84
N ARG A 586 20.08 20.89 -3.59
CA ARG A 586 19.36 22.18 -3.59
C ARG A 586 18.10 22.06 -2.76
N PHE A 587 17.59 23.22 -2.30
CA PHE A 587 16.29 23.35 -1.66
C PHE A 587 15.48 24.42 -2.39
N ALA A 588 14.28 24.08 -2.82
CA ALA A 588 13.39 25.00 -3.49
C ALA A 588 11.93 24.80 -3.00
N HIS A 589 11.09 25.79 -3.27
CA HIS A 589 9.65 25.61 -3.12
C HIS A 589 9.08 25.05 -4.45
N THR A 590 8.05 24.24 -4.32
CA THR A 590 7.31 23.76 -5.49
C THR A 590 6.76 24.92 -6.31
N GLU A 591 6.97 24.89 -7.63
CA GLU A 591 6.37 25.88 -8.51
C GLU A 591 4.85 25.84 -8.44
N SER A 592 4.22 26.99 -8.44
CA SER A 592 2.79 27.11 -8.27
C SER A 592 2.20 28.34 -8.96
N VAL A 593 0.91 28.24 -9.32
CA VAL A 593 0.06 29.34 -9.74
C VAL A 593 -1.26 29.31 -8.98
N GLU A 594 -1.90 30.45 -8.82
CA GLU A 594 -3.16 30.58 -8.09
C GLU A 594 -4.35 30.55 -9.06
N SER A 595 -5.47 29.97 -8.65
CA SER A 595 -6.72 30.05 -9.43
C SER A 595 -7.28 31.47 -9.53
N GLU A 596 -6.87 32.35 -8.61
CA GLU A 596 -7.20 33.76 -8.55
C GLU A 596 -6.58 34.57 -9.72
N ASP A 597 -5.45 34.05 -10.29
CA ASP A 597 -4.77 34.65 -11.45
C ASP A 597 -5.50 34.36 -12.78
N GLY A 598 -6.54 33.54 -12.75
CA GLY A 598 -7.37 33.17 -13.86
C GLY A 598 -7.17 31.76 -14.41
N ARG A 599 -8.18 31.25 -15.08
CA ARG A 599 -8.19 29.88 -15.60
C ARG A 599 -7.13 29.67 -16.68
N GLU A 600 -6.90 30.65 -17.52
CA GLU A 600 -5.91 30.58 -18.62
C GLU A 600 -4.50 30.39 -18.09
N VAL A 601 -4.16 31.05 -16.98
CA VAL A 601 -2.86 30.89 -16.30
C VAL A 601 -2.66 29.46 -15.79
N VAL A 602 -3.73 28.85 -15.24
CA VAL A 602 -3.67 27.46 -14.78
C VAL A 602 -3.53 26.48 -15.95
N GLU A 603 -4.19 26.76 -17.09
CA GLU A 603 -4.06 25.95 -18.31
C GLU A 603 -2.64 26.04 -18.91
N GLU A 604 -2.05 27.23 -18.99
CA GLU A 604 -0.66 27.42 -19.41
C GLU A 604 0.34 26.73 -18.45
N PHE A 605 0.04 26.80 -17.15
CA PHE A 605 0.85 26.12 -16.14
C PHE A 605 0.79 24.58 -16.26
N TRP A 606 -0.37 24.04 -16.63
CA TRP A 606 -0.50 22.62 -16.96
C TRP A 606 0.37 22.22 -18.16
N GLU A 607 0.36 23.01 -19.22
CA GLU A 607 1.20 22.76 -20.40
C GLU A 607 2.70 22.79 -20.03
N ARG A 608 3.11 23.75 -19.18
CA ARG A 608 4.46 23.84 -18.65
C ARG A 608 4.83 22.61 -17.83
N ALA A 609 3.94 22.14 -16.96
CA ALA A 609 4.18 20.95 -16.14
C ALA A 609 4.45 19.71 -17.01
N VAL A 610 3.67 19.54 -18.08
CA VAL A 610 3.85 18.44 -19.04
C VAL A 610 5.18 18.59 -19.80
N ALA A 611 5.53 19.80 -20.22
CA ALA A 611 6.79 20.08 -20.93
C ALA A 611 8.03 19.87 -20.02
N SER A 612 7.91 20.17 -18.72
CA SER A 612 8.99 20.04 -17.72
C SER A 612 9.10 18.62 -17.16
N GLN A 613 8.59 17.59 -17.81
CA GLN A 613 8.65 16.19 -17.40
C GLN A 613 7.98 15.86 -16.04
N CYS A 614 7.15 16.74 -15.51
CA CYS A 614 6.36 16.45 -14.34
C CYS A 614 5.26 15.40 -14.62
N GLU A 615 4.78 14.71 -13.57
CA GLU A 615 3.63 13.81 -13.70
C GLU A 615 2.33 14.56 -14.08
N GLY A 616 2.26 15.86 -13.73
CA GLY A 616 1.10 16.70 -13.91
C GLY A 616 1.00 17.80 -12.87
N LEU A 617 -0.19 17.99 -12.28
CA LEU A 617 -0.44 19.01 -11.25
C LEU A 617 -1.01 18.41 -9.96
N MET A 618 -0.64 19.03 -8.84
CA MET A 618 -1.32 18.90 -7.56
C MET A 618 -2.13 20.19 -7.29
N ILE A 619 -3.41 20.03 -7.11
CA ILE A 619 -4.33 21.11 -6.78
C ILE A 619 -4.63 21.06 -5.29
N LYS A 620 -4.47 22.18 -4.58
CA LYS A 620 -4.73 22.28 -3.16
C LYS A 620 -5.61 23.47 -2.85
N LEU A 621 -6.70 23.24 -2.10
CA LEU A 621 -7.55 24.30 -1.60
C LEU A 621 -6.76 25.23 -0.67
N LEU A 622 -6.85 26.53 -0.88
CA LEU A 622 -6.08 27.52 -0.09
C LEU A 622 -6.69 27.78 1.27
N ASP A 623 -7.99 28.01 1.33
CA ASP A 623 -8.72 28.42 2.52
C ASP A 623 -9.91 27.49 2.77
N SER A 624 -10.19 27.19 4.05
CA SER A 624 -11.31 26.33 4.43
C SER A 624 -12.65 27.03 4.17
N GLU A 625 -13.62 26.31 3.62
CA GLU A 625 -14.96 26.84 3.30
C GLU A 625 -15.66 27.42 4.55
N GLU A 626 -15.49 26.80 5.72
CA GLU A 626 -16.03 27.31 7.01
C GLU A 626 -15.48 28.70 7.38
N VAL A 627 -14.20 28.93 7.12
CA VAL A 627 -13.53 30.20 7.43
C VAL A 627 -14.02 31.31 6.51
N LEU A 628 -14.21 30.97 5.23
CA LEU A 628 -14.73 31.93 4.22
C LEU A 628 -16.19 32.28 4.47
N GLU A 629 -17.03 31.31 4.88
CA GLU A 629 -18.42 31.57 5.28
C GLU A 629 -18.51 32.47 6.52
N ALA A 630 -17.63 32.23 7.52
CA ALA A 630 -17.57 33.04 8.73
C ALA A 630 -17.09 34.49 8.47
N ALA A 631 -16.22 34.69 7.46
CA ALA A 631 -15.71 36.00 7.04
C ALA A 631 -16.67 36.79 6.15
N GLY A 632 -17.84 36.23 5.76
CA GLY A 632 -18.79 36.88 4.88
C GLY A 632 -18.33 37.05 3.42
N GLN A 633 -17.29 36.33 3.01
CA GLN A 633 -16.68 36.43 1.68
C GLN A 633 -17.36 35.54 0.62
N THR A 634 -18.46 34.87 0.96
CA THR A 634 -19.20 33.96 0.06
C THR A 634 -20.52 34.53 -0.44
N ASP A 635 -20.65 35.88 -0.59
CA ASP A 635 -21.85 36.55 -1.12
C ASP A 635 -21.91 36.51 -2.66
N GLY A 636 -22.24 35.36 -3.23
CA GLY A 636 -22.77 35.24 -4.58
C GLY A 636 -24.06 34.43 -4.56
N PRO A 637 -25.01 34.65 -5.49
CA PRO A 637 -26.25 33.89 -5.52
C PRO A 637 -25.99 32.43 -5.92
N ARG A 638 -25.50 31.63 -4.98
CA ARG A 638 -25.38 30.19 -5.17
C ARG A 638 -26.77 29.61 -5.47
N LYS A 639 -26.94 29.04 -6.66
CA LYS A 639 -28.09 28.22 -7.01
C LYS A 639 -28.31 27.21 -5.89
N LYS A 640 -29.44 27.36 -5.17
CA LYS A 640 -29.88 26.46 -4.07
C LYS A 640 -30.12 25.03 -4.58
N LYS A 641 -29.07 24.32 -4.99
CA LYS A 641 -29.15 22.89 -5.27
C LYS A 641 -28.49 22.15 -4.11
N ASN A 642 -29.29 21.57 -3.25
CA ASN A 642 -28.94 20.58 -2.23
C ASN A 642 -27.98 20.99 -1.08
N LYS A 643 -28.24 22.11 -0.37
CA LYS A 643 -27.53 22.50 0.88
C LYS A 643 -27.64 21.50 2.04
N GLY A 644 -28.32 20.38 1.91
CA GLY A 644 -28.65 19.52 3.07
C GLY A 644 -27.66 18.39 3.40
N ARG A 645 -26.57 18.14 2.60
CA ARG A 645 -25.74 16.93 2.77
C ARG A 645 -24.24 17.08 2.59
N ARG A 646 -23.71 18.21 2.10
CA ARG A 646 -22.27 18.34 1.87
C ARG A 646 -21.61 18.99 3.09
N LYS A 647 -20.61 18.34 3.67
CA LYS A 647 -19.76 18.94 4.69
C LYS A 647 -18.87 20.01 4.05
N PRO A 648 -18.59 21.11 4.75
CA PRO A 648 -17.63 22.13 4.27
C PRO A 648 -16.26 21.51 3.95
N LEU A 649 -15.57 22.07 2.97
CA LEU A 649 -14.26 21.59 2.53
C LEU A 649 -13.15 22.18 3.38
N PRO A 650 -12.36 21.38 4.13
CA PRO A 650 -11.26 21.90 4.94
C PRO A 650 -10.00 22.08 4.09
N ALA A 651 -9.27 23.17 4.28
CA ALA A 651 -7.93 23.38 3.71
C ALA A 651 -6.80 22.98 4.68
N THR A 652 -7.13 22.24 5.73
CA THR A 652 -6.22 21.71 6.73
C THR A 652 -5.39 20.53 6.18
N TYR A 653 -4.28 20.20 6.84
CA TYR A 653 -3.53 18.99 6.53
C TYR A 653 -4.20 17.79 7.20
N GLU A 654 -4.68 16.83 6.39
CA GLU A 654 -5.49 15.69 6.82
C GLU A 654 -4.69 14.37 6.72
N PRO A 655 -3.94 13.97 7.76
CA PRO A 655 -3.11 12.78 7.72
C PRO A 655 -3.91 11.50 7.41
N ASP A 656 -3.35 10.63 6.57
CA ASP A 656 -3.93 9.33 6.14
C ASP A 656 -5.31 9.44 5.47
N LYS A 657 -5.73 10.64 5.08
CA LYS A 657 -7.00 10.84 4.39
C LYS A 657 -6.78 11.18 2.92
N ARG A 658 -7.60 10.57 2.08
CA ARG A 658 -7.76 11.00 0.70
C ARG A 658 -8.84 12.08 0.68
N THR A 659 -8.40 13.32 0.50
CA THR A 659 -9.27 14.49 0.59
C THR A 659 -9.81 14.91 -0.78
N SER A 660 -10.95 15.58 -0.80
CA SER A 660 -11.49 16.26 -1.99
C SER A 660 -10.88 17.65 -2.19
N THR A 661 -10.01 18.09 -1.29
CA THR A 661 -9.34 19.42 -1.31
C THR A 661 -7.90 19.35 -1.79
N TRP A 662 -7.34 18.14 -1.87
CA TRP A 662 -6.10 17.84 -2.58
C TRP A 662 -6.45 16.98 -3.78
N LEU A 663 -6.31 17.53 -4.99
CA LEU A 663 -6.64 16.84 -6.24
C LEU A 663 -5.36 16.65 -7.05
N LYS A 664 -5.23 15.49 -7.68
CA LYS A 664 -4.10 15.20 -8.56
C LYS A 664 -4.59 15.04 -9.99
N LEU A 665 -4.10 15.87 -10.88
CA LEU A 665 -4.29 15.77 -12.31
C LEU A 665 -3.00 15.22 -12.91
N LYS A 666 -3.05 14.03 -13.48
CA LYS A 666 -1.88 13.41 -14.12
C LYS A 666 -2.06 13.36 -15.63
N LYS A 667 -0.94 13.49 -16.37
CA LYS A 667 -0.94 13.36 -17.83
C LYS A 667 -1.48 12.02 -18.35
N ASP A 668 -1.30 10.93 -17.57
CA ASP A 668 -1.82 9.60 -17.87
C ASP A 668 -3.32 9.42 -17.56
N TYR A 669 -3.96 10.39 -16.87
CA TYR A 669 -5.41 10.37 -16.59
C TYR A 669 -6.21 11.12 -17.66
N VAL A 670 -5.57 12.02 -18.39
CA VAL A 670 -6.25 12.87 -19.40
C VAL A 670 -6.40 12.08 -20.68
N ASP A 671 -7.64 11.98 -21.16
CA ASP A 671 -7.94 11.28 -22.42
C ASP A 671 -7.32 12.03 -23.61
N GLY A 672 -6.73 11.30 -24.54
CA GLY A 672 -6.09 11.88 -25.74
C GLY A 672 -4.71 12.51 -25.53
N LEU A 673 -4.21 12.60 -24.30
CA LEU A 673 -2.86 13.10 -24.02
C LEU A 673 -1.89 11.92 -23.83
N GLY A 674 -0.77 11.95 -24.56
CA GLY A 674 0.27 10.91 -24.52
C GLY A 674 0.05 9.79 -25.53
N ASP A 675 1.19 9.15 -25.91
CA ASP A 675 1.20 8.03 -26.83
C ASP A 675 0.66 6.77 -26.14
N SER A 676 -0.19 6.01 -26.84
CA SER A 676 -0.66 4.69 -26.39
C SER A 676 0.03 3.59 -27.19
N LEU A 677 0.09 2.40 -26.60
CA LEU A 677 0.61 1.19 -27.21
C LEU A 677 -0.52 0.18 -27.37
N ASP A 678 -0.52 -0.48 -28.50
CA ASP A 678 -1.44 -1.57 -28.80
C ASP A 678 -0.72 -2.90 -28.50
N LEU A 679 -1.04 -3.52 -27.37
CA LEU A 679 -0.38 -4.71 -26.85
C LEU A 679 -1.30 -5.92 -26.80
N VAL A 680 -0.72 -7.10 -26.87
CA VAL A 680 -1.45 -8.37 -26.89
C VAL A 680 -1.35 -9.05 -25.52
N PRO A 681 -2.44 -9.46 -24.87
CA PRO A 681 -2.40 -10.28 -23.67
C PRO A 681 -1.92 -11.70 -24.00
N ILE A 682 -0.73 -12.06 -23.49
CA ILE A 682 -0.06 -13.34 -23.79
C ILE A 682 -0.03 -14.30 -22.61
N GLY A 683 -0.36 -13.84 -21.40
CA GLY A 683 -0.40 -14.69 -20.21
C GLY A 683 -0.83 -13.93 -18.97
N GLY A 684 -0.95 -14.62 -17.83
CA GLY A 684 -1.39 -13.98 -16.61
C GLY A 684 -1.10 -14.77 -15.37
N TRP A 685 -1.17 -14.06 -14.25
CA TRP A 685 -1.12 -14.60 -12.89
C TRP A 685 -2.48 -14.44 -12.22
N HIS A 686 -2.78 -15.30 -11.28
CA HIS A 686 -3.92 -15.05 -10.40
C HIS A 686 -3.57 -13.98 -9.37
N GLY A 687 -4.50 -13.06 -9.16
CA GLY A 687 -4.34 -11.99 -8.18
C GLY A 687 -4.35 -12.50 -6.74
N ILE A 688 -4.14 -11.58 -5.81
CA ILE A 688 -4.10 -11.86 -4.37
C ILE A 688 -5.29 -11.17 -3.69
N GLY A 689 -5.67 -11.66 -2.52
CA GLY A 689 -6.77 -11.07 -1.75
C GLY A 689 -8.11 -11.12 -2.49
N ARG A 690 -8.75 -9.98 -2.72
CA ARG A 690 -10.05 -9.89 -3.41
C ARG A 690 -9.97 -10.37 -4.86
N LYS A 691 -8.81 -10.25 -5.49
CA LYS A 691 -8.57 -10.64 -6.89
C LYS A 691 -8.04 -12.08 -7.04
N ALA A 692 -7.96 -12.88 -5.97
CA ALA A 692 -7.35 -14.22 -5.99
C ALA A 692 -7.95 -15.20 -7.01
N GLY A 693 -9.18 -14.96 -7.45
CA GLY A 693 -9.83 -15.74 -8.51
C GLY A 693 -9.80 -15.09 -9.88
N TRP A 694 -9.15 -13.96 -10.05
CA TRP A 694 -9.09 -13.18 -11.27
C TRP A 694 -7.68 -13.15 -11.83
N TRP A 695 -7.59 -12.94 -13.15
CA TRP A 695 -6.32 -12.71 -13.82
C TRP A 695 -5.80 -11.32 -13.48
N SER A 696 -4.78 -11.24 -12.63
CA SER A 696 -4.12 -9.99 -12.24
C SER A 696 -2.77 -10.28 -11.55
N PRO A 697 -1.63 -9.88 -12.11
CA PRO A 697 -1.46 -9.10 -13.34
C PRO A 697 -1.62 -9.92 -14.63
N ILE A 698 -1.68 -9.21 -15.77
CA ILE A 698 -1.71 -9.77 -17.11
C ILE A 698 -0.40 -9.40 -17.81
N LEU A 699 0.27 -10.37 -18.42
CA LEU A 699 1.46 -10.17 -19.22
C LEU A 699 1.05 -9.70 -20.61
N LEU A 700 1.58 -8.56 -21.03
CA LEU A 700 1.34 -7.96 -22.33
C LEU A 700 2.59 -8.05 -23.20
N GLY A 701 2.41 -8.35 -24.48
CA GLY A 701 3.48 -8.46 -25.46
C GLY A 701 3.29 -7.57 -26.67
N LEU A 702 4.40 -7.21 -27.29
CA LEU A 702 4.52 -6.65 -28.64
C LEU A 702 4.56 -7.79 -29.64
N TRP A 703 4.17 -7.51 -30.89
CA TRP A 703 4.40 -8.43 -32.01
C TRP A 703 5.72 -8.08 -32.72
N ASP A 704 6.67 -9.00 -32.71
CA ASP A 704 7.89 -8.89 -33.53
C ASP A 704 7.71 -9.69 -34.81
N ALA A 705 7.40 -8.98 -35.90
CA ALA A 705 7.18 -9.58 -37.20
C ALA A 705 8.45 -10.18 -37.83
N ARG A 706 9.65 -9.75 -37.38
CA ARG A 706 10.92 -10.26 -37.89
C ARG A 706 11.27 -11.62 -37.29
N ALA A 707 11.03 -11.74 -35.97
CA ALA A 707 11.25 -13.00 -35.24
C ALA A 707 10.04 -13.94 -35.31
N GLY A 708 8.84 -13.43 -35.66
CA GLY A 708 7.62 -14.21 -35.66
C GLY A 708 7.13 -14.58 -34.26
N GLU A 709 7.52 -13.79 -33.22
CA GLU A 709 7.23 -14.08 -31.84
C GLU A 709 6.59 -12.88 -31.10
N PHE A 710 5.92 -13.16 -29.98
CA PHE A 710 5.49 -12.10 -29.05
C PHE A 710 6.59 -11.80 -28.02
N VAL A 711 6.95 -10.53 -27.90
CA VAL A 711 7.96 -10.08 -26.94
C VAL A 711 7.28 -9.44 -25.74
N GLY A 712 7.49 -10.01 -24.55
CA GLY A 712 6.90 -9.51 -23.32
C GLY A 712 7.45 -8.13 -22.91
N VAL A 713 6.53 -7.19 -22.63
CA VAL A 713 6.87 -5.78 -22.31
C VAL A 713 6.65 -5.48 -20.84
N CYS A 714 5.44 -5.76 -20.33
CA CYS A 714 5.05 -5.35 -18.98
C CYS A 714 3.96 -6.24 -18.39
N LYS A 715 3.77 -6.10 -17.06
CA LYS A 715 2.62 -6.65 -16.34
C LYS A 715 1.59 -5.53 -16.14
N CYS A 716 0.36 -5.71 -16.60
CA CYS A 716 -0.73 -4.75 -16.43
C CYS A 716 -1.76 -5.28 -15.41
N MET A 717 -2.12 -4.43 -14.43
CA MET A 717 -3.13 -4.74 -13.41
C MET A 717 -4.08 -3.59 -13.12
N SER A 718 -3.99 -2.49 -13.85
CA SER A 718 -4.79 -1.29 -13.66
C SER A 718 -5.62 -0.95 -14.90
N GLY A 719 -6.69 -0.18 -14.72
CA GLY A 719 -7.64 0.18 -15.79
C GLY A 719 -8.82 -0.78 -15.95
N PHE A 720 -8.84 -1.91 -15.23
CA PHE A 720 -9.88 -2.93 -15.35
C PHE A 720 -11.05 -2.68 -14.38
N SER A 721 -12.28 -2.76 -14.87
CA SER A 721 -13.48 -2.86 -14.04
C SER A 721 -13.67 -4.28 -13.48
N ASP A 722 -14.44 -4.42 -12.39
CA ASP A 722 -14.79 -5.73 -11.83
C ASP A 722 -15.54 -6.61 -12.85
N GLU A 723 -16.33 -5.99 -13.74
CA GLU A 723 -17.03 -6.67 -14.82
C GLU A 723 -16.03 -7.21 -15.86
N PHE A 724 -15.06 -6.37 -16.27
CA PHE A 724 -14.04 -6.79 -17.21
C PHE A 724 -13.18 -7.93 -16.66
N TYR A 725 -12.86 -7.94 -15.36
CA TYR A 725 -12.18 -9.10 -14.75
C TYR A 725 -12.99 -10.39 -14.83
N LYS A 726 -14.32 -10.34 -14.72
CA LYS A 726 -15.18 -11.52 -14.92
C LYS A 726 -15.12 -12.01 -16.36
N THR A 727 -15.25 -11.08 -17.31
CA THR A 727 -15.14 -11.37 -18.74
C THR A 727 -13.78 -12.00 -19.09
N LEU A 728 -12.67 -11.50 -18.50
CA LEU A 728 -11.35 -12.07 -18.71
C LEU A 728 -11.24 -13.51 -18.21
N ASN A 729 -11.85 -13.84 -17.07
CA ASN A 729 -11.84 -15.20 -16.55
C ASN A 729 -12.64 -16.19 -17.44
N GLU A 730 -13.73 -15.71 -18.01
CA GLU A 730 -14.54 -16.50 -18.96
C GLU A 730 -13.79 -16.67 -20.29
N ARG A 731 -13.15 -15.60 -20.76
CA ARG A 731 -12.41 -15.58 -22.04
C ARG A 731 -11.13 -16.42 -21.99
N TYR A 732 -10.35 -16.32 -20.90
CA TYR A 732 -9.10 -17.06 -20.71
C TYR A 732 -9.28 -18.14 -19.66
N SER A 733 -9.81 -19.29 -20.09
CA SER A 733 -10.04 -20.44 -19.23
C SER A 733 -9.53 -21.75 -19.87
N GLU A 734 -9.14 -22.73 -19.06
CA GLU A 734 -8.76 -24.07 -19.54
C GLU A 734 -9.95 -24.74 -20.22
N GLU A 735 -11.19 -24.47 -19.77
CA GLU A 735 -12.42 -25.01 -20.33
C GLU A 735 -12.72 -24.48 -21.74
N ALA A 736 -12.43 -23.21 -21.98
CA ALA A 736 -12.56 -22.59 -23.31
C ALA A 736 -11.39 -22.92 -24.24
N GLY A 737 -10.35 -23.61 -23.78
CA GLY A 737 -9.15 -23.91 -24.57
C GLY A 737 -8.32 -22.68 -24.94
N THR A 738 -8.50 -21.57 -24.22
CA THR A 738 -7.83 -20.28 -24.47
C THR A 738 -6.75 -19.98 -23.44
N CYS A 739 -6.54 -20.88 -22.46
CA CYS A 739 -5.56 -20.79 -21.41
C CYS A 739 -4.82 -22.12 -21.28
N SER A 740 -3.48 -22.08 -21.19
CA SER A 740 -2.62 -23.26 -21.14
C SER A 740 -1.39 -23.02 -20.26
N LYS A 741 -0.74 -24.10 -19.80
CA LYS A 741 0.58 -24.03 -19.13
C LYS A 741 1.74 -23.88 -20.11
N ILE A 742 1.49 -24.08 -21.38
CA ILE A 742 2.45 -23.98 -22.48
C ILE A 742 2.01 -22.81 -23.36
N PRO A 743 2.91 -21.97 -23.86
CA PRO A 743 2.57 -20.91 -24.81
C PRO A 743 1.85 -21.43 -26.04
N TYR A 744 0.92 -20.67 -26.58
CA TYR A 744 0.20 -20.95 -27.82
C TYR A 744 0.94 -20.48 -29.07
N ALA A 745 1.93 -19.62 -28.91
CA ALA A 745 2.78 -19.04 -29.93
C ALA A 745 4.20 -18.94 -29.41
N ASP A 746 5.16 -18.63 -30.27
CA ASP A 746 6.52 -18.31 -29.86
C ASP A 746 6.52 -17.01 -29.07
N VAL A 747 7.15 -17.03 -27.90
CA VAL A 747 7.18 -15.91 -26.96
C VAL A 747 8.58 -15.72 -26.38
N ASN A 748 9.01 -14.47 -26.33
CA ASN A 748 10.25 -14.07 -25.68
C ASN A 748 9.92 -13.11 -24.52
N THR A 749 10.00 -13.58 -23.30
CA THR A 749 9.58 -12.81 -22.12
C THR A 749 10.72 -12.45 -21.19
N GLY A 750 11.97 -12.75 -21.55
CA GLY A 750 13.14 -12.39 -20.75
C GLY A 750 13.20 -13.00 -19.35
N GLY A 751 12.35 -14.02 -19.08
CA GLY A 751 12.25 -14.66 -17.77
C GLY A 751 10.95 -14.37 -17.03
N LEU A 752 10.08 -13.51 -17.54
CA LEU A 752 8.71 -13.34 -17.04
C LEU A 752 7.85 -14.53 -17.47
N ILE A 753 7.83 -15.60 -16.68
CA ILE A 753 7.08 -16.80 -17.00
C ILE A 753 5.76 -16.81 -16.21
N PRO A 754 4.60 -16.57 -16.88
CA PRO A 754 3.32 -16.66 -16.20
C PRO A 754 2.95 -18.13 -15.94
N PRO A 755 2.20 -18.43 -14.87
CA PRO A 755 1.68 -19.77 -14.61
C PRO A 755 0.64 -20.22 -15.65
N ALA A 756 0.05 -19.28 -16.39
CA ALA A 756 -0.92 -19.53 -17.45
C ALA A 756 -0.62 -18.65 -18.66
N TRP A 757 -0.53 -19.28 -19.82
CA TRP A 757 -0.38 -18.61 -21.10
C TRP A 757 -1.73 -18.47 -21.77
N PHE A 758 -1.99 -17.31 -22.35
CA PHE A 758 -3.22 -17.01 -23.06
C PHE A 758 -3.05 -17.26 -24.55
N LYS A 759 -4.11 -17.75 -25.18
CA LYS A 759 -4.17 -17.80 -26.65
C LYS A 759 -4.30 -16.36 -27.15
N PRO A 760 -3.32 -15.82 -27.90
CA PRO A 760 -3.43 -14.48 -28.45
C PRO A 760 -4.68 -14.37 -29.32
N SER A 761 -5.57 -13.43 -29.01
CA SER A 761 -6.86 -13.29 -29.71
C SER A 761 -7.36 -11.86 -29.82
N GLU A 762 -6.73 -10.93 -29.13
CA GLU A 762 -7.17 -9.53 -29.06
C GLU A 762 -6.00 -8.59 -28.85
N VAL A 763 -6.20 -7.33 -29.20
CA VAL A 763 -5.24 -6.23 -29.01
C VAL A 763 -5.84 -5.24 -28.04
N TRP A 764 -5.02 -4.77 -27.08
CA TRP A 764 -5.42 -3.83 -26.06
C TRP A 764 -4.69 -2.49 -26.20
N GLU A 765 -5.42 -1.40 -26.11
CA GLU A 765 -4.85 -0.08 -26.00
C GLU A 765 -4.38 0.13 -24.55
N ILE A 766 -3.09 0.37 -24.40
CA ILE A 766 -2.42 0.55 -23.10
C ILE A 766 -1.76 1.91 -23.06
N LYS A 767 -2.04 2.70 -22.02
CA LYS A 767 -1.28 3.89 -21.66
C LYS A 767 -0.28 3.58 -20.58
N ALA A 768 0.85 4.25 -20.57
CA ALA A 768 1.84 4.19 -19.52
C ALA A 768 2.22 5.60 -19.07
N ALA A 769 2.69 5.71 -17.83
CA ALA A 769 3.22 6.99 -17.33
C ALA A 769 4.58 7.28 -17.96
N ASP A 770 5.37 6.22 -18.24
CA ASP A 770 6.73 6.34 -18.73
C ASP A 770 7.19 5.05 -19.45
N ILE A 771 8.21 5.15 -20.31
CA ILE A 771 8.92 4.04 -20.91
C ILE A 771 10.31 3.99 -20.26
N THR A 772 10.68 2.86 -19.67
CA THR A 772 11.89 2.72 -18.89
C THR A 772 12.80 1.62 -19.42
N LEU A 773 14.12 1.77 -19.22
CA LEU A 773 15.10 0.70 -19.48
C LEU A 773 14.94 -0.40 -18.43
N SER A 774 14.84 -1.64 -18.87
CA SER A 774 14.69 -2.81 -18.02
C SER A 774 15.76 -3.85 -18.29
N PRO A 775 16.45 -4.37 -17.27
CA PRO A 775 17.45 -5.43 -17.43
C PRO A 775 16.81 -6.79 -17.75
N ILE A 776 15.50 -6.95 -17.51
CA ILE A 776 14.78 -8.21 -17.69
C ILE A 776 14.08 -8.25 -19.05
N SER A 777 13.50 -7.12 -19.48
CA SER A 777 12.71 -7.07 -20.72
C SER A 777 13.59 -7.33 -21.94
N GLN A 778 13.04 -8.07 -22.92
CA GLN A 778 13.65 -8.26 -24.23
C GLN A 778 13.03 -7.33 -25.28
N ALA A 779 11.98 -6.58 -24.94
CA ALA A 779 11.33 -5.67 -25.87
C ALA A 779 12.28 -4.57 -26.31
N SER A 780 12.43 -4.38 -27.62
CA SER A 780 13.32 -3.39 -28.26
C SER A 780 14.81 -3.53 -27.88
N LYS A 781 15.24 -4.68 -27.35
CA LYS A 781 16.65 -4.96 -27.08
C LYS A 781 17.46 -4.87 -28.37
N GLY A 782 18.60 -4.18 -28.34
CA GLY A 782 19.41 -3.90 -29.52
C GLY A 782 18.93 -2.71 -30.38
N LEU A 783 17.72 -2.17 -30.09
CA LEU A 783 17.21 -0.96 -30.75
C LEU A 783 17.42 0.30 -29.92
N VAL A 784 17.82 0.15 -28.66
CA VAL A 784 18.12 1.21 -27.69
C VAL A 784 19.54 1.03 -27.15
N ALA A 785 20.05 2.02 -26.44
CA ALA A 785 21.42 1.98 -25.90
C ALA A 785 21.64 0.81 -24.93
N GLY A 786 22.73 0.11 -25.05
CA GLY A 786 23.16 -1.00 -24.20
C GLY A 786 22.43 -2.32 -24.48
N ASP A 787 22.64 -3.31 -23.64
CA ASP A 787 22.07 -4.66 -23.71
C ASP A 787 20.75 -4.79 -22.92
N ARG A 788 20.02 -3.68 -22.77
CA ARG A 788 18.77 -3.60 -22.03
C ARG A 788 17.58 -3.49 -22.97
N GLY A 789 16.45 -4.04 -22.58
CA GLY A 789 15.18 -3.83 -23.26
C GLY A 789 14.37 -2.70 -22.63
N LEU A 790 13.18 -2.46 -23.18
CA LEU A 790 12.23 -1.46 -22.70
C LEU A 790 11.07 -2.11 -21.96
N SER A 791 10.54 -1.41 -20.97
CA SER A 791 9.32 -1.79 -20.23
C SER A 791 8.48 -0.55 -19.97
N LEU A 792 7.22 -0.75 -19.56
CA LEU A 792 6.26 0.33 -19.26
C LEU A 792 6.13 0.52 -17.74
N ARG A 793 6.24 1.75 -17.28
CA ARG A 793 5.95 2.16 -15.91
C ARG A 793 4.47 2.52 -15.78
N PHE A 794 3.79 1.93 -14.79
CA PHE A 794 2.34 2.10 -14.53
C PHE A 794 1.45 1.85 -15.74
N PRO A 795 1.56 0.69 -16.42
CA PRO A 795 0.69 0.41 -17.56
C PRO A 795 -0.77 0.35 -17.12
N ARG A 796 -1.63 1.02 -17.92
CA ARG A 796 -3.07 1.11 -17.69
C ARG A 796 -3.83 0.66 -18.93
N PHE A 797 -4.72 -0.29 -18.76
CA PHE A 797 -5.68 -0.69 -19.79
C PHE A 797 -6.69 0.42 -20.05
N ILE A 798 -6.90 0.76 -21.31
CA ILE A 798 -7.89 1.74 -21.77
C ILE A 798 -9.09 1.01 -22.36
N ARG A 799 -8.87 0.20 -23.41
CA ARG A 799 -9.92 -0.55 -24.12
C ARG A 799 -9.36 -1.70 -24.93
N VAL A 800 -10.23 -2.61 -25.33
CA VAL A 800 -9.94 -3.59 -26.38
C VAL A 800 -10.00 -2.89 -27.74
N ARG A 801 -9.06 -3.18 -28.61
CA ARG A 801 -8.98 -2.67 -29.99
C ARG A 801 -9.61 -3.68 -30.94
N GLU A 802 -10.94 -3.63 -31.04
CA GLU A 802 -11.71 -4.49 -31.96
C GLU A 802 -11.42 -4.19 -33.43
N ASP A 803 -10.88 -3.00 -33.72
CA ASP A 803 -10.47 -2.49 -35.01
C ASP A 803 -9.11 -2.98 -35.49
N LYS A 804 -8.36 -3.76 -34.67
CA LYS A 804 -6.99 -4.22 -34.96
C LYS A 804 -6.84 -5.73 -34.95
N ALA A 805 -6.13 -6.25 -35.95
CA ALA A 805 -5.65 -7.61 -35.93
C ALA A 805 -4.39 -7.74 -35.06
N LEU A 806 -3.99 -8.97 -34.70
CA LEU A 806 -2.78 -9.23 -33.92
C LEU A 806 -1.50 -8.73 -34.61
N SER A 807 -1.49 -8.76 -35.96
CA SER A 807 -0.41 -8.21 -36.78
C SER A 807 -0.27 -6.70 -36.70
N ASP A 808 -1.32 -6.00 -36.27
CA ASP A 808 -1.37 -4.54 -36.17
C ASP A 808 -1.03 -4.06 -34.74
N ALA A 809 -0.63 -5.00 -33.87
CA ALA A 809 -0.09 -4.66 -32.55
C ALA A 809 1.19 -3.85 -32.70
N SER A 810 1.50 -3.05 -31.66
CA SER A 810 2.72 -2.26 -31.62
C SER A 810 3.96 -3.16 -31.74
N THR A 811 4.97 -2.65 -32.46
CA THR A 811 6.21 -3.38 -32.73
C THR A 811 7.35 -2.90 -31.79
N PRO A 812 8.44 -3.70 -31.67
CA PRO A 812 9.63 -3.27 -30.92
C PRO A 812 10.21 -1.96 -31.42
N GLU A 813 10.19 -1.71 -32.73
CA GLU A 813 10.68 -0.47 -33.35
C GLU A 813 9.81 0.73 -32.98
N PHE A 814 8.49 0.53 -32.93
CA PHE A 814 7.56 1.58 -32.49
C PHE A 814 7.79 1.95 -31.03
N LEU A 815 7.93 0.97 -30.13
CA LEU A 815 8.26 1.21 -28.74
C LEU A 815 9.60 1.96 -28.59
N ALA A 816 10.64 1.55 -29.35
CA ALA A 816 11.92 2.23 -29.36
C ALA A 816 11.82 3.66 -29.90
N SER A 817 10.98 3.93 -30.91
CA SER A 817 10.76 5.28 -31.41
C SER A 817 10.09 6.20 -30.39
N LEU A 818 9.12 5.67 -29.63
CA LEU A 818 8.49 6.40 -28.53
C LEU A 818 9.47 6.72 -27.41
N TRP A 819 10.31 5.75 -27.05
CA TRP A 819 11.36 5.97 -26.06
C TRP A 819 12.35 7.04 -26.51
N ARG A 820 12.86 7.02 -27.76
CA ARG A 820 13.73 8.06 -28.30
C ARG A 820 13.04 9.43 -28.33
N LYS A 821 11.76 9.50 -28.69
CA LYS A 821 10.98 10.73 -28.64
C LYS A 821 10.87 11.28 -27.21
N GLN A 822 10.76 10.38 -26.25
CA GLN A 822 10.75 10.70 -24.84
C GLN A 822 12.15 11.18 -24.37
N GLU A 823 13.25 10.56 -24.84
CA GLU A 823 14.64 10.96 -24.59
C GLU A 823 15.01 12.28 -25.30
N GLY A 824 14.63 12.46 -26.53
CA GLY A 824 14.95 13.64 -27.32
C GLY A 824 14.27 14.95 -26.86
N LYS A 825 13.33 14.88 -25.91
CA LYS A 825 12.72 16.03 -25.23
C LYS A 825 13.48 16.48 -23.98
N GLY A 826 14.37 15.64 -23.44
CA GLY A 826 15.32 16.00 -22.41
C GLY A 826 16.67 16.14 -23.04
N GLY A 827 17.21 17.37 -23.09
CA GLY A 827 18.43 17.79 -23.78
C GLY A 827 19.56 16.78 -23.79
N GLY A 828 20.33 16.79 -24.89
CA GLY A 828 21.35 15.83 -25.18
C GLY A 828 22.32 15.60 -24.03
N ALA A 829 22.31 14.36 -23.57
CA ALA A 829 23.33 13.86 -22.66
C ALA A 829 24.28 12.99 -23.46
N ASP A 830 25.55 13.37 -23.41
CA ASP A 830 26.71 12.65 -23.89
C ASP A 830 26.62 11.14 -23.52
N GLU A 831 27.09 10.32 -24.46
CA GLU A 831 27.33 8.88 -24.25
C GLU A 831 28.52 8.65 -23.29
N GLY A 832 28.44 9.10 -22.07
CA GLY A 832 29.50 8.97 -21.07
C GLY A 832 29.00 8.23 -19.83
N ASP A 833 29.48 7.00 -19.65
CA ASP A 833 29.54 6.25 -18.38
C ASP A 833 28.25 5.97 -17.61
N LEU A 834 27.43 5.11 -18.18
CA LEU A 834 26.56 4.27 -17.34
C LEU A 834 27.46 3.20 -16.70
N VAL A 835 27.86 3.43 -15.46
CA VAL A 835 28.60 2.47 -14.66
C VAL A 835 27.80 1.18 -14.60
N ASP A 836 28.40 0.14 -15.15
CA ASP A 836 27.90 -1.23 -15.08
C ASP A 836 27.93 -1.69 -13.61
N VAL A 837 26.80 -1.66 -12.93
CA VAL A 837 26.64 -2.35 -11.66
C VAL A 837 26.27 -3.79 -12.00
N SER A 838 27.27 -4.57 -12.37
CA SER A 838 27.18 -6.02 -12.36
C SER A 838 27.19 -6.47 -10.92
N SER A 839 26.04 -6.75 -10.36
CA SER A 839 25.82 -7.76 -9.31
C SER A 839 24.33 -7.80 -8.96
N GLU A 840 23.73 -8.88 -9.25
CA GLU A 840 22.74 -9.67 -8.52
C GLU A 840 22.19 -8.99 -7.25
N GLU A 841 21.30 -8.00 -7.41
CA GLU A 841 20.28 -7.68 -6.42
C GLU A 841 19.02 -7.34 -7.20
N GLU A 842 18.13 -8.32 -7.21
CA GLU A 842 16.78 -8.18 -7.75
C GLU A 842 16.12 -6.94 -7.14
N LEU A 843 15.79 -5.99 -8.02
CA LEU A 843 14.91 -4.90 -7.70
C LEU A 843 13.55 -5.49 -7.28
N THR A 844 13.31 -5.51 -5.99
CA THR A 844 11.96 -5.69 -5.47
C THR A 844 11.16 -4.46 -5.86
N GLU A 845 10.30 -4.62 -6.88
CA GLU A 845 9.24 -3.68 -7.21
C GLU A 845 8.19 -3.67 -6.09
N ASN A 846 8.52 -3.09 -4.94
CA ASN A 846 7.63 -3.12 -3.78
C ASN A 846 7.26 -1.77 -3.20
N ASP A 847 7.54 -0.68 -3.88
CA ASP A 847 7.29 0.64 -3.28
C ASP A 847 6.03 1.37 -3.76
N GLU A 848 5.13 0.76 -4.51
CA GLU A 848 3.98 1.52 -5.01
C GLU A 848 2.63 0.81 -5.00
N LEU A 849 2.26 0.12 -3.93
CA LEU A 849 0.87 -0.37 -3.85
C LEU A 849 0.37 -0.50 -2.40
N GLU A 850 -0.05 0.63 -1.77
CA GLU A 850 -1.11 0.73 -0.75
C GLU A 850 -2.19 1.73 -1.13
#